data_689f3c5b28c81599fe2c07a035c0514a
#
_entry.id   689f3c5b28c81599fe2c07a035c0514a
#
_cell.length_a   1.000
_cell.length_b   1.000
_cell.length_c   1.000
_cell.angle_alpha   90.00
_cell.angle_beta   90.00
_cell.angle_gamma   90.00
#
_symmetry.space_group_name_H-M   'P 1'
#
loop_
_entity.id
_entity.type
_entity.pdbx_description
1 polymer ?
#
loop_
_entity_poly.entity_id
_entity_poly.type
_entity_poly.pdbx_seq_one_letter_code
_entity_poly.pdbx_strand_id
1 'polypeptide(L)'
;MTTLTKLFEATSIKGVPVRNRLVFPPMATYFATDGHISDQQIAYYTEKAKGGAGLVIVEASLVEQQGAEPMHVAIYHDRFIPRLRELAQAIKAQGAAAGIQLCHFGEATPDPIGPSTNPFPYLDTKTQELSRRDIAHMVEAFAEGARRAREAGFDLVELHGARGYLISSFLSPLSNRRTDEYGGGVEGRTRFPREIVLAARESVGAAFALGFRMNGSDFVEGGIAIEDAVEQARLLVGSGIDVLHVMGGTRWGGTWRGFSYLSPPAPMVSLAEAIKKALPQVPVITVGRIHDPPLADRILREGKADFVAMGRGLLADPYLPNKAREGRLDDIRRCIGCYWCTADAGSRDIVKYPGLCCCVNPSLSFIWRGEPYPGRVASKPKKVMVIGGGLAGMEVAKDLAVRGHQVSLYERSNRLGGQWNIAEVQDYKKDAEFPRLPKQLAAALAPAGVKVHLKTEVTRRLVERERPDTVIVATGAAPLLPDIPGADLPHVVQAVDVLEGTAPTGDTVAVLGGRYVGLETALHLAERGKRRVYLLTRSKLGRGLHPHLKKVLKDKLIESGVYLFPDSPVVEILRNGVRFLDDDEYRFLPVDSVVLAMGYRSEDSLAQELKGVVPEVHVIADASTPRDAFIAMHEAADIASRL
;
A
#
# COMPACT_ATOMS: atom_id res chain seq x y z
N MET A 1 4.37 -25.95 15.52
CA MET A 1 4.44 -25.17 14.27
C MET A 1 3.14 -25.39 13.51
N THR A 2 2.40 -24.35 13.17
CA THR A 2 1.18 -24.49 12.37
C THR A 2 1.59 -24.83 10.94
N THR A 3 1.30 -26.05 10.49
CA THR A 3 1.58 -26.48 9.12
C THR A 3 0.60 -25.78 8.17
N LEU A 4 1.10 -24.94 7.27
CA LEU A 4 0.31 -24.20 6.27
C LEU A 4 -0.02 -25.09 5.06
N THR A 5 -0.69 -26.23 5.32
CA THR A 5 -0.85 -27.30 4.33
C THR A 5 -1.75 -26.89 3.18
N LYS A 6 -2.86 -26.18 3.47
CA LYS A 6 -3.82 -25.82 2.42
C LYS A 6 -3.30 -24.74 1.48
N LEU A 7 -2.56 -23.77 2.02
CA LEU A 7 -1.97 -22.67 1.24
C LEU A 7 -0.99 -23.19 0.19
N PHE A 8 -0.21 -24.24 0.51
CA PHE A 8 0.82 -24.80 -0.37
C PHE A 8 0.38 -26.07 -1.13
N GLU A 9 -0.88 -26.43 -1.04
CA GLU A 9 -1.46 -27.52 -1.85
C GLU A 9 -1.54 -27.12 -3.32
N ALA A 10 -0.96 -27.94 -4.21
CA ALA A 10 -1.06 -27.75 -5.65
C ALA A 10 -2.49 -27.98 -6.14
N THR A 11 -2.89 -27.26 -7.17
CA THR A 11 -4.23 -27.32 -7.76
C THR A 11 -4.20 -26.95 -9.24
N SER A 12 -5.37 -26.78 -9.86
CA SER A 12 -5.46 -26.31 -11.25
C SER A 12 -6.64 -25.36 -11.45
N ILE A 13 -6.53 -24.48 -12.44
CA ILE A 13 -7.62 -23.64 -12.97
C ILE A 13 -7.80 -24.03 -14.44
N LYS A 14 -8.94 -24.63 -14.80
CA LYS A 14 -9.18 -25.09 -16.19
C LYS A 14 -8.02 -25.89 -16.80
N GLY A 15 -7.42 -26.80 -16.02
CA GLY A 15 -6.28 -27.58 -16.48
C GLY A 15 -4.91 -26.87 -16.40
N VAL A 16 -4.86 -25.58 -16.15
CA VAL A 16 -3.61 -24.85 -15.86
C VAL A 16 -3.09 -25.25 -14.49
N PRO A 17 -1.91 -25.88 -14.37
CA PRO A 17 -1.36 -26.29 -13.08
C PRO A 17 -0.91 -25.07 -12.28
N VAL A 18 -1.30 -25.00 -11.00
CA VAL A 18 -0.91 -23.95 -10.06
C VAL A 18 -0.28 -24.61 -8.83
N ARG A 19 1.01 -24.35 -8.61
CA ARG A 19 1.83 -25.05 -7.59
C ARG A 19 1.40 -24.84 -6.14
N ASN A 20 0.61 -23.80 -5.87
CA ASN A 20 0.02 -23.49 -4.56
C ASN A 20 -1.16 -22.51 -4.72
N ARG A 21 -1.87 -22.22 -3.64
CA ARG A 21 -3.08 -21.40 -3.66
C ARG A 21 -2.83 -19.90 -3.44
N LEU A 22 -1.58 -19.44 -3.56
CA LEU A 22 -1.20 -18.05 -3.38
C LEU A 22 -1.07 -17.35 -4.74
N VAL A 23 -1.85 -16.27 -4.91
CA VAL A 23 -1.90 -15.47 -6.14
C VAL A 23 -1.24 -14.11 -5.90
N PHE A 24 -0.37 -13.70 -6.83
CA PHE A 24 -0.01 -12.29 -6.95
C PHE A 24 -1.02 -11.60 -7.87
N PRO A 25 -1.87 -10.70 -7.34
CA PRO A 25 -2.93 -10.06 -8.12
C PRO A 25 -2.39 -8.94 -9.00
N PRO A 26 -3.14 -8.51 -10.04
CA PRO A 26 -2.75 -7.38 -10.88
C PRO A 26 -2.66 -6.09 -10.07
N MET A 27 -1.50 -5.43 -10.17
CA MET A 27 -1.20 -4.15 -9.51
C MET A 27 -0.41 -3.27 -10.46
N ALA A 28 -0.93 -2.09 -10.80
CA ALA A 28 -0.26 -1.16 -11.70
C ALA A 28 1.14 -0.78 -11.17
N THR A 29 2.13 -0.95 -12.01
CA THR A 29 3.53 -0.63 -11.71
C THR A 29 3.92 0.76 -12.18
N TYR A 30 3.30 1.23 -13.26
CA TYR A 30 3.70 2.43 -14.02
C TYR A 30 5.13 2.31 -14.59
N PHE A 31 5.56 1.12 -14.93
CA PHE A 31 6.90 0.83 -15.47
C PHE A 31 6.90 0.59 -16.99
N ALA A 32 5.74 0.56 -17.65
CA ALA A 32 5.67 0.39 -19.10
C ALA A 32 6.31 1.59 -19.83
N THR A 33 6.83 1.34 -21.01
CA THR A 33 7.38 2.36 -21.91
C THR A 33 6.60 2.34 -23.21
N ASP A 34 5.87 3.40 -23.50
CA ASP A 34 4.99 3.51 -24.67
C ASP A 34 4.07 2.28 -24.84
N GLY A 35 3.52 1.81 -23.74
CA GLY A 35 2.64 0.65 -23.67
C GLY A 35 3.36 -0.72 -23.69
N HIS A 36 4.64 -0.77 -24.00
CA HIS A 36 5.42 -1.99 -23.99
C HIS A 36 5.88 -2.40 -22.60
N ILE A 37 5.94 -3.70 -22.36
CA ILE A 37 6.58 -4.27 -21.17
C ILE A 37 8.05 -3.87 -21.15
N SER A 38 8.48 -3.26 -20.05
CA SER A 38 9.88 -2.88 -19.79
C SER A 38 10.68 -4.03 -19.15
N ASP A 39 12.01 -3.91 -19.14
CA ASP A 39 12.88 -4.85 -18.43
C ASP A 39 12.62 -4.81 -16.91
N GLN A 40 12.25 -3.65 -16.38
CA GLN A 40 11.87 -3.48 -14.99
C GLN A 40 10.61 -4.29 -14.65
N GLN A 41 9.61 -4.33 -15.53
CA GLN A 41 8.42 -5.16 -15.33
C GLN A 41 8.75 -6.65 -15.41
N ILE A 42 9.61 -7.07 -16.35
CA ILE A 42 10.07 -8.45 -16.42
C ILE A 42 10.77 -8.84 -15.11
N ALA A 43 11.71 -8.04 -14.61
CA ALA A 43 12.38 -8.27 -13.35
C ALA A 43 11.40 -8.34 -12.18
N TYR A 44 10.48 -7.39 -12.10
CA TYR A 44 9.47 -7.29 -11.04
C TYR A 44 8.57 -8.53 -10.94
N TYR A 45 7.97 -8.96 -12.04
CA TYR A 45 7.06 -10.11 -12.05
C TYR A 45 7.82 -11.45 -11.89
N THR A 46 9.01 -11.55 -12.49
CA THR A 46 9.90 -12.71 -12.31
C THR A 46 10.27 -12.92 -10.85
N GLU A 47 10.54 -11.84 -10.12
CA GLU A 47 10.85 -11.90 -8.69
C GLU A 47 9.68 -12.46 -7.86
N LYS A 48 8.43 -12.08 -8.17
CA LYS A 48 7.24 -12.62 -7.48
C LYS A 48 7.06 -14.12 -7.76
N ALA A 49 7.28 -14.55 -8.99
CA ALA A 49 7.26 -15.96 -9.35
C ALA A 49 8.39 -16.74 -8.67
N LYS A 50 9.64 -16.25 -8.71
CA LYS A 50 10.81 -16.83 -8.01
C LYS A 50 10.59 -16.91 -6.50
N GLY A 51 9.92 -15.92 -5.92
CA GLY A 51 9.57 -15.86 -4.51
C GLY A 51 8.52 -16.86 -4.06
N GLY A 52 7.89 -17.60 -4.99
CA GLY A 52 7.04 -18.74 -4.68
C GLY A 52 5.54 -18.54 -4.93
N ALA A 53 5.09 -17.44 -5.53
CA ALA A 53 3.69 -17.29 -5.95
C ALA A 53 3.26 -18.40 -6.90
N GLY A 54 2.05 -18.97 -6.72
CA GLY A 54 1.51 -20.04 -7.57
C GLY A 54 0.99 -19.53 -8.91
N LEU A 55 0.31 -18.39 -8.87
CA LEU A 55 -0.20 -17.66 -10.03
C LEU A 55 0.24 -16.20 -9.93
N VAL A 56 0.77 -15.65 -11.01
CA VAL A 56 1.12 -14.23 -11.13
C VAL A 56 0.26 -13.61 -12.22
N ILE A 57 -0.59 -12.65 -11.86
CA ILE A 57 -1.45 -11.94 -12.81
C ILE A 57 -0.83 -10.56 -13.08
N VAL A 58 -0.45 -10.33 -14.33
CA VAL A 58 0.09 -9.05 -14.80
C VAL A 58 -0.96 -7.95 -14.68
N GLU A 59 -0.51 -6.74 -14.39
CA GLU A 59 -1.35 -5.55 -14.19
C GLU A 59 -2.35 -5.29 -15.32
N ALA A 60 -3.32 -4.41 -15.05
CA ALA A 60 -4.31 -3.96 -16.01
C ALA A 60 -3.65 -3.55 -17.34
N SER A 61 -3.91 -4.34 -18.39
CA SER A 61 -3.38 -4.19 -19.73
C SER A 61 -4.50 -3.65 -20.64
N LEU A 62 -4.26 -2.51 -21.26
CA LEU A 62 -5.30 -1.74 -21.94
C LEU A 62 -5.63 -2.33 -23.30
N VAL A 63 -6.92 -2.62 -23.51
CA VAL A 63 -7.45 -3.23 -24.74
C VAL A 63 -7.76 -2.20 -25.84
N GLU A 64 -7.72 -0.90 -25.49
CA GLU A 64 -7.99 0.19 -26.40
C GLU A 64 -6.96 1.31 -26.19
N GLN A 65 -6.62 2.03 -27.25
CA GLN A 65 -5.68 3.15 -27.21
C GLN A 65 -6.28 4.39 -26.55
N GLN A 66 -7.58 4.59 -26.68
CA GLN A 66 -8.27 5.73 -26.07
C GLN A 66 -8.10 5.70 -24.54
N GLY A 67 -7.55 6.78 -23.99
CA GLY A 67 -7.29 6.91 -22.56
C GLY A 67 -6.10 6.09 -22.04
N ALA A 68 -5.27 5.52 -22.94
CA ALA A 68 -4.03 4.87 -22.57
C ALA A 68 -2.92 5.89 -22.36
N GLU A 69 -2.28 5.85 -21.19
CA GLU A 69 -1.06 6.62 -20.91
C GLU A 69 0.18 5.75 -21.17
N PRO A 70 1.32 6.33 -21.62
CA PRO A 70 2.51 5.58 -22.02
C PRO A 70 3.07 4.62 -20.94
N MET A 71 2.81 4.92 -19.66
CA MET A 71 3.26 4.14 -18.52
C MET A 71 2.37 2.94 -18.19
N HIS A 72 1.22 2.77 -18.85
CA HIS A 72 0.35 1.61 -18.68
C HIS A 72 0.67 0.54 -19.72
N VAL A 73 0.54 -0.72 -19.33
CA VAL A 73 0.70 -1.84 -20.26
C VAL A 73 -0.41 -1.83 -21.30
N ALA A 74 -0.05 -2.00 -22.56
CA ALA A 74 -0.97 -2.05 -23.69
C ALA A 74 -1.01 -3.46 -24.31
N ILE A 75 -2.22 -3.83 -24.81
CA ILE A 75 -2.45 -5.07 -25.53
C ILE A 75 -3.39 -4.85 -26.75
N TYR A 76 -3.72 -3.63 -27.07
CA TYR A 76 -4.66 -3.28 -28.14
C TYR A 76 -4.10 -3.46 -29.56
N HIS A 77 -2.80 -3.80 -29.74
CA HIS A 77 -2.17 -4.02 -31.02
C HIS A 77 -1.17 -5.17 -30.97
N ASP A 78 -1.00 -5.91 -32.08
CA ASP A 78 -0.11 -7.10 -32.16
C ASP A 78 1.37 -6.76 -31.90
N ARG A 79 1.80 -5.49 -32.11
CA ARG A 79 3.17 -5.03 -31.81
C ARG A 79 3.59 -5.24 -30.35
N PHE A 80 2.65 -5.39 -29.43
CA PHE A 80 2.94 -5.61 -28.00
C PHE A 80 3.21 -7.07 -27.67
N ILE A 81 2.79 -8.03 -28.53
CA ILE A 81 2.92 -9.48 -28.30
C ILE A 81 4.36 -9.92 -27.97
N PRO A 82 5.41 -9.46 -28.67
CA PRO A 82 6.76 -9.94 -28.40
C PRO A 82 7.22 -9.71 -26.96
N ARG A 83 7.04 -8.51 -26.42
CA ARG A 83 7.44 -8.19 -25.05
C ARG A 83 6.53 -8.83 -23.99
N LEU A 84 5.24 -8.99 -24.29
CA LEU A 84 4.31 -9.76 -23.46
C LEU A 84 4.71 -11.25 -23.39
N ARG A 85 5.20 -11.82 -24.50
CA ARG A 85 5.70 -13.20 -24.55
C ARG A 85 6.94 -13.40 -23.70
N GLU A 86 7.91 -12.49 -23.77
CA GLU A 86 9.10 -12.51 -22.92
C GLU A 86 8.70 -12.51 -21.43
N LEU A 87 7.76 -11.66 -21.04
CA LEU A 87 7.26 -11.59 -19.66
C LEU A 87 6.58 -12.90 -19.24
N ALA A 88 5.66 -13.43 -20.06
CA ALA A 88 4.97 -14.68 -19.75
C ALA A 88 5.96 -15.84 -19.58
N GLN A 89 6.95 -15.95 -20.47
CA GLN A 89 8.01 -16.96 -20.38
C GLN A 89 8.87 -16.78 -19.11
N ALA A 90 9.25 -15.55 -18.76
CA ALA A 90 10.05 -15.27 -17.58
C ALA A 90 9.32 -15.67 -16.27
N ILE A 91 8.01 -15.41 -16.17
CA ILE A 91 7.17 -15.84 -15.04
C ILE A 91 7.12 -17.37 -14.97
N LYS A 92 6.82 -18.04 -16.09
CA LYS A 92 6.66 -19.50 -16.19
C LYS A 92 7.97 -20.24 -15.92
N ALA A 93 9.10 -19.69 -16.34
CA ALA A 93 10.43 -20.25 -16.06
C ALA A 93 10.74 -20.35 -14.55
N GLN A 94 10.04 -19.59 -13.70
CA GLN A 94 10.14 -19.69 -12.25
C GLN A 94 9.08 -20.63 -11.63
N GLY A 95 8.31 -21.36 -12.43
CA GLY A 95 7.32 -22.36 -12.00
C GLY A 95 6.00 -21.78 -11.50
N ALA A 96 5.69 -20.52 -11.80
CA ALA A 96 4.38 -19.94 -11.57
C ALA A 96 3.52 -19.99 -12.84
N ALA A 97 2.20 -20.13 -12.72
CA ALA A 97 1.27 -19.86 -13.81
C ALA A 97 1.27 -18.35 -14.13
N ALA A 98 1.18 -17.99 -15.41
CA ALA A 98 1.20 -16.62 -15.88
C ALA A 98 -0.20 -16.18 -16.34
N GLY A 99 -0.81 -15.22 -15.63
CA GLY A 99 -2.05 -14.55 -16.02
C GLY A 99 -1.79 -13.11 -16.46
N ILE A 100 -2.78 -12.53 -17.18
CA ILE A 100 -2.78 -11.11 -17.52
C ILE A 100 -4.19 -10.54 -17.38
N GLN A 101 -4.32 -9.32 -16.83
CA GLN A 101 -5.60 -8.66 -16.65
C GLN A 101 -5.88 -7.72 -17.84
N LEU A 102 -7.04 -7.89 -18.51
CA LEU A 102 -7.52 -6.99 -19.54
C LEU A 102 -8.42 -5.90 -18.94
N CYS A 103 -8.22 -4.67 -19.35
CA CYS A 103 -8.91 -3.52 -18.76
C CYS A 103 -9.16 -2.41 -19.79
N HIS A 104 -10.24 -1.67 -19.55
CA HIS A 104 -10.44 -0.31 -20.02
C HIS A 104 -10.87 0.52 -18.82
N PHE A 105 -10.22 1.67 -18.57
CA PHE A 105 -10.46 2.46 -17.35
C PHE A 105 -11.81 3.20 -17.36
N GLY A 106 -12.47 3.31 -18.52
CA GLY A 106 -13.82 3.88 -18.62
C GLY A 106 -13.89 5.32 -18.14
N GLU A 107 -14.68 5.57 -17.10
CA GLU A 107 -14.86 6.89 -16.48
C GLU A 107 -13.58 7.42 -15.77
N ALA A 108 -12.50 6.63 -15.73
CA ALA A 108 -11.23 7.02 -15.12
C ALA A 108 -10.20 7.53 -16.13
N THR A 109 -10.57 7.67 -17.40
CA THR A 109 -9.72 8.22 -18.46
C THR A 109 -9.87 9.74 -18.56
N PRO A 110 -8.93 10.45 -19.21
CA PRO A 110 -9.09 11.87 -19.54
C PRO A 110 -10.35 12.16 -20.39
N ASP A 111 -10.67 11.24 -21.31
CA ASP A 111 -11.90 11.26 -22.11
C ASP A 111 -12.84 10.16 -21.57
N PRO A 112 -13.62 10.46 -20.51
CA PRO A 112 -14.37 9.44 -19.79
C PRO A 112 -15.53 8.89 -20.61
N ILE A 113 -15.60 7.56 -20.70
CA ILE A 113 -16.69 6.81 -21.32
C ILE A 113 -17.35 5.85 -20.34
N GLY A 114 -18.63 5.58 -20.52
CA GLY A 114 -19.35 4.69 -19.60
C GLY A 114 -20.75 4.32 -20.10
N PRO A 115 -21.54 3.63 -19.26
CA PRO A 115 -22.90 3.21 -19.62
C PRO A 115 -23.87 4.38 -19.71
N SER A 116 -23.63 5.50 -19.00
CA SER A 116 -24.56 6.64 -18.92
C SER A 116 -23.84 7.97 -18.83
N THR A 117 -24.48 9.02 -19.32
CA THR A 117 -23.94 10.39 -19.23
C THR A 117 -23.98 10.87 -17.79
N ASN A 118 -22.84 11.37 -17.30
CA ASN A 118 -22.69 12.00 -15.97
C ASN A 118 -23.39 11.26 -14.83
N PRO A 119 -23.08 9.99 -14.57
CA PRO A 119 -23.69 9.28 -13.46
C PRO A 119 -23.31 9.88 -12.09
N PHE A 120 -22.22 10.65 -12.04
CA PHE A 120 -21.68 11.27 -10.83
C PHE A 120 -21.55 12.80 -11.00
N PRO A 121 -22.55 13.59 -10.59
CA PRO A 121 -22.59 15.03 -10.82
C PRO A 121 -21.48 15.83 -10.08
N TYR A 122 -20.75 15.21 -9.16
CA TYR A 122 -19.61 15.83 -8.45
C TYR A 122 -18.28 15.69 -9.21
N LEU A 123 -18.27 15.05 -10.38
CA LEU A 123 -17.13 15.03 -11.29
C LEU A 123 -17.29 16.16 -12.33
N ASP A 124 -16.25 16.98 -12.46
CA ASP A 124 -16.22 18.07 -13.47
C ASP A 124 -16.14 17.54 -14.91
N THR A 125 -15.92 16.23 -15.11
CA THR A 125 -15.79 15.60 -16.42
C THR A 125 -17.11 15.00 -16.87
N LYS A 126 -17.53 15.30 -18.10
CA LYS A 126 -18.72 14.71 -18.71
C LYS A 126 -18.41 13.34 -19.29
N THR A 127 -18.91 12.28 -18.65
CA THR A 127 -18.85 10.93 -19.19
C THR A 127 -19.66 10.84 -20.49
N GLN A 128 -19.04 10.36 -21.54
CA GLN A 128 -19.74 10.04 -22.79
C GLN A 128 -20.42 8.68 -22.65
N GLU A 129 -21.73 8.64 -22.89
CA GLU A 129 -22.47 7.38 -22.93
C GLU A 129 -22.10 6.60 -24.21
N LEU A 130 -21.76 5.32 -24.05
CA LEU A 130 -21.46 4.44 -25.18
C LEU A 130 -22.73 4.09 -25.96
N SER A 131 -22.67 4.31 -27.29
CA SER A 131 -23.69 3.80 -28.20
C SER A 131 -23.60 2.27 -28.33
N ARG A 132 -24.62 1.63 -28.90
CA ARG A 132 -24.57 0.19 -29.23
C ARG A 132 -23.39 -0.19 -30.13
N ARG A 133 -23.01 0.70 -31.04
CA ARG A 133 -21.84 0.51 -31.91
C ARG A 133 -20.54 0.54 -31.10
N ASP A 134 -20.41 1.48 -30.14
CA ASP A 134 -19.23 1.57 -29.28
C ASP A 134 -19.14 0.36 -28.33
N ILE A 135 -20.29 -0.12 -27.83
CA ILE A 135 -20.36 -1.33 -27.03
C ILE A 135 -19.84 -2.54 -27.84
N ALA A 136 -20.32 -2.72 -29.08
CA ALA A 136 -19.84 -3.80 -29.94
C ALA A 136 -18.34 -3.69 -30.23
N HIS A 137 -17.82 -2.47 -30.48
CA HIS A 137 -16.39 -2.24 -30.62
C HIS A 137 -15.60 -2.64 -29.36
N MET A 138 -16.07 -2.27 -28.17
CA MET A 138 -15.43 -2.67 -26.91
C MET A 138 -15.43 -4.18 -26.71
N VAL A 139 -16.51 -4.88 -27.07
CA VAL A 139 -16.58 -6.35 -27.01
C VAL A 139 -15.47 -6.95 -27.88
N GLU A 140 -15.31 -6.47 -29.12
CA GLU A 140 -14.24 -6.91 -30.02
C GLU A 140 -12.85 -6.58 -29.48
N ALA A 141 -12.63 -5.38 -28.90
CA ALA A 141 -11.35 -4.98 -28.32
C ALA A 141 -10.91 -5.92 -27.19
N PHE A 142 -11.82 -6.33 -26.31
CA PHE A 142 -11.53 -7.30 -25.25
C PHE A 142 -11.25 -8.70 -25.80
N ALA A 143 -12.00 -9.15 -26.82
CA ALA A 143 -11.78 -10.43 -27.47
C ALA A 143 -10.41 -10.50 -28.16
N GLU A 144 -10.03 -9.45 -28.88
CA GLU A 144 -8.71 -9.31 -29.51
C GLU A 144 -7.58 -9.22 -28.47
N GLY A 145 -7.81 -8.53 -27.34
CA GLY A 145 -6.88 -8.52 -26.22
C GLY A 145 -6.65 -9.94 -25.65
N ALA A 146 -7.72 -10.73 -25.52
CA ALA A 146 -7.63 -12.12 -25.06
C ALA A 146 -6.89 -13.01 -26.06
N ARG A 147 -7.13 -12.87 -27.38
CA ARG A 147 -6.37 -13.55 -28.44
C ARG A 147 -4.87 -13.25 -28.33
N ARG A 148 -4.50 -11.96 -28.20
CA ARG A 148 -3.09 -11.54 -28.07
C ARG A 148 -2.44 -12.09 -26.82
N ALA A 149 -3.14 -12.11 -25.70
CA ALA A 149 -2.65 -12.70 -24.45
C ALA A 149 -2.35 -14.20 -24.61
N ARG A 150 -3.26 -14.98 -25.24
CA ARG A 150 -3.03 -16.38 -25.56
C ARG A 150 -1.84 -16.55 -26.50
N GLU A 151 -1.73 -15.75 -27.54
CA GLU A 151 -0.61 -15.79 -28.50
C GLU A 151 0.73 -15.43 -27.86
N ALA A 152 0.73 -14.51 -26.89
CA ALA A 152 1.88 -14.19 -26.08
C ALA A 152 2.28 -15.32 -25.09
N GLY A 153 1.45 -16.37 -24.94
CA GLY A 153 1.77 -17.55 -24.14
C GLY A 153 1.38 -17.43 -22.65
N PHE A 154 0.47 -16.53 -22.30
CA PHE A 154 -0.17 -16.53 -20.98
C PHE A 154 -1.06 -17.77 -20.82
N ASP A 155 -1.23 -18.22 -19.58
CA ASP A 155 -2.04 -19.38 -19.21
C ASP A 155 -3.48 -18.98 -18.87
N LEU A 156 -3.70 -17.70 -18.47
CA LEU A 156 -4.98 -17.17 -18.02
C LEU A 156 -5.14 -15.70 -18.43
N VAL A 157 -6.33 -15.35 -18.87
CA VAL A 157 -6.78 -13.95 -18.99
C VAL A 157 -7.80 -13.65 -17.89
N GLU A 158 -7.62 -12.54 -17.17
CA GLU A 158 -8.58 -12.02 -16.20
C GLU A 158 -9.26 -10.76 -16.77
N LEU A 159 -10.59 -10.76 -16.92
CA LEU A 159 -11.37 -9.61 -17.34
C LEU A 159 -11.64 -8.71 -16.12
N HIS A 160 -11.34 -7.41 -16.23
CA HIS A 160 -11.45 -6.48 -15.09
C HIS A 160 -12.83 -5.85 -14.95
N GLY A 161 -13.72 -6.51 -14.23
CA GLY A 161 -15.08 -6.05 -13.93
C GLY A 161 -15.29 -5.49 -12.52
N ALA A 162 -14.27 -4.79 -11.96
CA ALA A 162 -14.33 -4.26 -10.60
C ALA A 162 -13.86 -2.79 -10.53
N ARG A 163 -14.02 -2.17 -9.36
CA ARG A 163 -13.48 -0.84 -8.96
C ARG A 163 -14.03 0.37 -9.71
N GLY A 164 -15.13 0.24 -10.45
CA GLY A 164 -15.72 1.35 -11.21
C GLY A 164 -15.00 1.64 -12.53
N TYR A 165 -14.26 0.68 -13.09
CA TYR A 165 -13.76 0.75 -14.46
C TYR A 165 -14.84 0.32 -15.46
N LEU A 166 -14.59 0.36 -16.77
CA LEU A 166 -15.63 0.27 -17.81
C LEU A 166 -16.60 -0.91 -17.61
N ILE A 167 -16.10 -2.13 -17.46
CA ILE A 167 -16.99 -3.30 -17.22
C ILE A 167 -17.76 -3.15 -15.91
N SER A 168 -17.07 -2.72 -14.84
CA SER A 168 -17.70 -2.50 -13.53
C SER A 168 -18.78 -1.42 -13.56
N SER A 169 -18.58 -0.37 -14.36
CA SER A 169 -19.58 0.71 -14.49
C SER A 169 -20.88 0.23 -15.12
N PHE A 170 -20.83 -0.74 -16.05
CA PHE A 170 -22.04 -1.38 -16.58
C PHE A 170 -22.73 -2.26 -15.53
N LEU A 171 -21.99 -2.97 -14.69
CA LEU A 171 -22.53 -3.86 -13.65
C LEU A 171 -23.23 -3.11 -12.51
N SER A 172 -22.76 -1.90 -12.18
CA SER A 172 -23.22 -1.14 -11.02
C SER A 172 -24.45 -0.27 -11.34
N PRO A 173 -25.54 -0.35 -10.55
CA PRO A 173 -26.69 0.54 -10.71
C PRO A 173 -26.36 2.01 -10.38
N LEU A 174 -25.25 2.30 -9.69
CA LEU A 174 -24.79 3.68 -9.45
C LEU A 174 -24.44 4.42 -10.74
N SER A 175 -23.75 3.74 -11.67
CA SER A 175 -23.26 4.31 -12.92
C SER A 175 -24.14 3.96 -14.13
N ASN A 176 -24.76 2.78 -14.13
CA ASN A 176 -25.59 2.32 -15.23
C ASN A 176 -27.06 2.70 -15.03
N ARG A 177 -27.49 3.79 -15.68
CA ARG A 177 -28.87 4.29 -15.69
C ARG A 177 -29.57 4.09 -17.04
N ARG A 178 -29.06 3.18 -17.88
CA ARG A 178 -29.63 2.87 -19.19
C ARG A 178 -31.00 2.26 -19.06
N THR A 179 -31.85 2.54 -20.05
CA THR A 179 -33.22 2.01 -20.17
C THR A 179 -33.35 1.03 -21.34
N ASP A 180 -32.26 0.80 -22.07
CA ASP A 180 -32.19 -0.21 -23.13
C ASP A 180 -31.73 -1.57 -22.58
N GLU A 181 -31.47 -2.54 -23.47
CA GLU A 181 -31.08 -3.90 -23.11
C GLU A 181 -29.79 -4.06 -22.31
N TYR A 182 -28.99 -2.99 -22.17
CA TYR A 182 -27.75 -2.95 -21.37
C TYR A 182 -27.93 -2.35 -19.98
N GLY A 183 -29.17 -2.00 -19.59
CA GLY A 183 -29.49 -1.38 -18.30
C GLY A 183 -30.63 -2.06 -17.55
N GLY A 184 -31.20 -1.35 -16.59
CA GLY A 184 -32.33 -1.85 -15.77
C GLY A 184 -31.90 -2.89 -14.72
N GLY A 185 -32.46 -4.10 -14.76
CA GLY A 185 -32.17 -5.17 -13.80
C GLY A 185 -30.78 -5.77 -13.91
N VAL A 186 -30.44 -6.70 -13.01
CA VAL A 186 -29.13 -7.36 -12.96
C VAL A 186 -28.77 -8.00 -14.30
N GLU A 187 -29.74 -8.65 -14.96
CA GLU A 187 -29.53 -9.31 -16.25
C GLU A 187 -29.10 -8.30 -17.35
N GLY A 188 -29.80 -7.18 -17.48
CA GLY A 188 -29.45 -6.13 -18.46
C GLY A 188 -28.11 -5.48 -18.16
N ARG A 189 -27.83 -5.14 -16.91
CA ARG A 189 -26.53 -4.59 -16.51
C ARG A 189 -25.37 -5.58 -16.72
N THR A 190 -25.63 -6.89 -16.71
CA THR A 190 -24.62 -7.94 -16.92
C THR A 190 -24.48 -8.28 -18.42
N ARG A 191 -25.31 -7.78 -19.30
CA ARG A 191 -25.31 -8.11 -20.74
C ARG A 191 -23.98 -7.77 -21.41
N PHE A 192 -23.50 -6.54 -21.29
CA PHE A 192 -22.19 -6.13 -21.86
C PHE A 192 -21.02 -7.00 -21.38
N PRO A 193 -20.82 -7.22 -20.06
CA PRO A 193 -19.81 -8.17 -19.58
C PRO A 193 -19.96 -9.58 -20.14
N ARG A 194 -21.18 -10.08 -20.28
CA ARG A 194 -21.44 -11.42 -20.87
C ARG A 194 -21.02 -11.49 -22.33
N GLU A 195 -21.35 -10.48 -23.12
CA GLU A 195 -20.93 -10.39 -24.53
C GLU A 195 -19.41 -10.39 -24.66
N ILE A 196 -18.68 -9.66 -23.77
CA ILE A 196 -17.23 -9.72 -23.68
C ILE A 196 -16.74 -11.14 -23.37
N VAL A 197 -17.34 -11.81 -22.37
CA VAL A 197 -16.93 -13.17 -21.99
C VAL A 197 -17.13 -14.15 -23.15
N LEU A 198 -18.27 -14.09 -23.84
CA LEU A 198 -18.58 -14.96 -24.98
C LEU A 198 -17.59 -14.72 -26.13
N ALA A 199 -17.33 -13.47 -26.51
CA ALA A 199 -16.39 -13.13 -27.58
C ALA A 199 -14.95 -13.51 -27.23
N ALA A 200 -14.51 -13.24 -25.97
CA ALA A 200 -13.21 -13.68 -25.48
C ALA A 200 -13.07 -15.20 -25.49
N ARG A 201 -14.11 -15.94 -25.04
CA ARG A 201 -14.14 -17.41 -25.07
C ARG A 201 -14.01 -17.96 -26.49
N GLU A 202 -14.71 -17.37 -27.44
CA GLU A 202 -14.59 -17.72 -28.85
C GLU A 202 -13.17 -17.53 -29.38
N SER A 203 -12.55 -16.37 -29.05
CA SER A 203 -11.21 -16.03 -29.52
C SER A 203 -10.09 -16.89 -28.92
N VAL A 204 -10.22 -17.33 -27.66
CA VAL A 204 -9.20 -18.14 -26.98
C VAL A 204 -9.49 -19.64 -27.01
N GLY A 205 -10.70 -20.08 -27.36
CA GLY A 205 -11.13 -21.47 -27.39
C GLY A 205 -11.47 -22.05 -26.02
N ALA A 206 -12.11 -23.23 -26.01
CA ALA A 206 -12.71 -23.85 -24.82
C ALA A 206 -11.70 -24.28 -23.74
N ALA A 207 -10.47 -24.60 -24.11
CA ALA A 207 -9.44 -25.10 -23.19
C ALA A 207 -8.68 -24.01 -22.43
N PHE A 208 -8.72 -22.76 -22.88
CA PHE A 208 -7.97 -21.67 -22.28
C PHE A 208 -8.67 -21.13 -21.03
N ALA A 209 -7.92 -20.79 -19.96
CA ALA A 209 -8.51 -20.29 -18.72
C ALA A 209 -8.96 -18.82 -18.82
N LEU A 210 -10.22 -18.54 -18.53
CA LEU A 210 -10.78 -17.20 -18.40
C LEU A 210 -11.19 -16.92 -16.96
N GLY A 211 -10.64 -15.86 -16.39
CA GLY A 211 -11.00 -15.30 -15.10
C GLY A 211 -11.82 -14.03 -15.23
N PHE A 212 -12.56 -13.72 -14.19
CA PHE A 212 -13.28 -12.45 -14.08
C PHE A 212 -13.10 -11.85 -12.69
N ARG A 213 -12.57 -10.62 -12.64
CA ARG A 213 -12.48 -9.87 -11.39
C ARG A 213 -13.71 -9.01 -11.21
N MET A 214 -14.43 -9.21 -10.08
CA MET A 214 -15.69 -8.55 -9.81
C MET A 214 -15.78 -7.94 -8.42
N ASN A 215 -16.67 -6.97 -8.25
CA ASN A 215 -17.08 -6.51 -6.93
C ASN A 215 -18.16 -7.47 -6.37
N GLY A 216 -17.97 -7.93 -5.13
CA GLY A 216 -19.02 -8.55 -4.34
C GLY A 216 -19.93 -7.53 -3.66
N SER A 217 -19.45 -6.27 -3.53
CA SER A 217 -20.20 -5.10 -3.09
C SER A 217 -19.48 -3.82 -3.47
N ASP A 218 -20.21 -2.77 -3.79
CA ASP A 218 -19.66 -1.43 -3.98
C ASP A 218 -19.43 -0.70 -2.65
N PHE A 219 -20.01 -1.18 -1.54
CA PHE A 219 -20.05 -0.55 -0.22
C PHE A 219 -20.58 0.89 -0.23
N VAL A 220 -21.50 1.17 -1.13
CA VAL A 220 -22.17 2.45 -1.29
C VAL A 220 -23.65 2.16 -1.50
N GLU A 221 -24.52 2.94 -0.84
CA GLU A 221 -25.96 2.84 -1.03
C GLU A 221 -26.34 3.02 -2.51
N GLY A 222 -27.22 2.16 -3.02
CA GLY A 222 -27.59 2.13 -4.44
C GLY A 222 -26.55 1.52 -5.37
N GLY A 223 -25.42 0.99 -4.84
CA GLY A 223 -24.43 0.24 -5.60
C GLY A 223 -24.71 -1.25 -5.67
N ILE A 224 -23.72 -2.01 -6.18
CA ILE A 224 -23.79 -3.48 -6.19
C ILE A 224 -23.90 -3.99 -4.76
N ALA A 225 -24.97 -4.74 -4.46
CA ALA A 225 -25.13 -5.53 -3.25
C ALA A 225 -24.65 -6.97 -3.48
N ILE A 226 -24.46 -7.76 -2.40
CA ILE A 226 -23.96 -9.13 -2.53
C ILE A 226 -24.94 -10.04 -3.29
N GLU A 227 -26.22 -9.80 -3.19
CA GLU A 227 -27.27 -10.53 -3.89
C GLU A 227 -27.15 -10.31 -5.41
N ASP A 228 -26.99 -9.07 -5.85
CA ASP A 228 -26.73 -8.71 -7.25
C ASP A 228 -25.43 -9.35 -7.75
N ALA A 229 -24.37 -9.31 -6.93
CA ALA A 229 -23.07 -9.88 -7.29
C ALA A 229 -23.12 -11.40 -7.47
N VAL A 230 -23.90 -12.11 -6.65
CA VAL A 230 -24.11 -13.57 -6.81
C VAL A 230 -24.81 -13.88 -8.13
N GLU A 231 -25.83 -13.11 -8.49
CA GLU A 231 -26.56 -13.31 -9.76
C GLU A 231 -25.67 -12.95 -10.98
N GLN A 232 -24.93 -11.84 -10.92
CA GLN A 232 -23.91 -11.48 -11.90
C GLN A 232 -22.87 -12.60 -12.09
N ALA A 233 -22.40 -13.19 -10.98
CA ALA A 233 -21.45 -14.30 -11.01
C ALA A 233 -22.04 -15.53 -11.73
N ARG A 234 -23.29 -15.89 -11.48
CA ARG A 234 -23.99 -16.99 -12.18
C ARG A 234 -24.05 -16.75 -13.69
N LEU A 235 -24.46 -15.54 -14.08
CA LEU A 235 -24.57 -15.17 -15.49
C LEU A 235 -23.21 -15.21 -16.20
N LEU A 236 -22.15 -14.71 -15.56
CA LEU A 236 -20.78 -14.70 -16.11
C LEU A 236 -20.21 -16.12 -16.23
N VAL A 237 -20.40 -16.96 -15.22
CA VAL A 237 -19.97 -18.37 -15.25
C VAL A 237 -20.74 -19.13 -16.33
N GLY A 238 -22.05 -18.92 -16.45
CA GLY A 238 -22.87 -19.48 -17.52
C GLY A 238 -22.44 -19.04 -18.92
N SER A 239 -21.73 -17.92 -19.05
CA SER A 239 -21.15 -17.42 -20.31
C SER A 239 -19.72 -17.91 -20.58
N GLY A 240 -19.09 -18.63 -19.63
CA GLY A 240 -17.79 -19.29 -19.86
C GLY A 240 -16.63 -18.84 -18.99
N ILE A 241 -16.87 -18.19 -17.84
CA ILE A 241 -15.83 -17.88 -16.85
C ILE A 241 -15.47 -19.14 -16.05
N ASP A 242 -14.16 -19.37 -15.87
CA ASP A 242 -13.59 -20.54 -15.17
C ASP A 242 -13.15 -20.23 -13.74
N VAL A 243 -12.86 -18.97 -13.41
CA VAL A 243 -12.43 -18.54 -12.06
C VAL A 243 -12.92 -17.12 -11.77
N LEU A 244 -13.40 -16.89 -10.55
CA LEU A 244 -13.86 -15.59 -10.08
C LEU A 244 -12.86 -14.99 -9.08
N HIS A 245 -12.44 -13.73 -9.28
CA HIS A 245 -11.58 -12.98 -8.37
C HIS A 245 -12.42 -11.90 -7.68
N VAL A 246 -12.80 -12.15 -6.43
CA VAL A 246 -13.79 -11.35 -5.71
C VAL A 246 -13.11 -10.29 -4.85
N MET A 247 -13.55 -9.06 -5.04
CA MET A 247 -13.19 -7.91 -4.22
C MET A 247 -14.42 -7.06 -3.91
N GLY A 248 -14.24 -5.84 -3.41
CA GLY A 248 -15.32 -4.86 -3.21
C GLY A 248 -14.79 -3.45 -3.21
N GLY A 249 -15.73 -2.50 -3.19
CA GLY A 249 -15.47 -1.08 -3.24
C GLY A 249 -15.33 -0.53 -4.65
N THR A 250 -15.88 0.65 -4.81
CA THR A 250 -15.84 1.41 -6.07
C THR A 250 -15.05 2.69 -5.91
N ARG A 251 -14.55 3.26 -7.01
CA ARG A 251 -13.87 4.56 -7.01
C ARG A 251 -14.81 5.74 -6.68
N TRP A 252 -16.12 5.52 -6.79
CA TRP A 252 -17.14 6.55 -6.68
C TRP A 252 -17.72 6.73 -5.28
N GLY A 253 -17.28 5.96 -4.30
CA GLY A 253 -17.81 6.08 -2.95
C GLY A 253 -16.98 5.43 -1.86
N GLY A 254 -17.12 6.01 -0.67
CA GLY A 254 -16.71 5.41 0.60
C GLY A 254 -15.22 5.27 0.85
N THR A 255 -14.94 4.74 2.03
CA THR A 255 -13.60 4.43 2.54
C THR A 255 -13.05 3.08 2.02
N TRP A 256 -13.88 2.31 1.30
CA TRP A 256 -13.59 0.93 0.86
C TRP A 256 -12.81 0.82 -0.45
N ARG A 257 -12.34 1.94 -0.97
CA ARG A 257 -11.51 1.98 -2.18
C ARG A 257 -10.20 1.21 -2.05
N GLY A 258 -9.76 1.00 -0.81
CA GLY A 258 -8.59 0.23 -0.44
C GLY A 258 -8.53 0.02 1.07
N PHE A 259 -7.58 -0.80 1.55
CA PHE A 259 -7.47 -1.16 2.96
C PHE A 259 -6.15 -0.69 3.53
N SER A 260 -6.21 0.29 4.43
CA SER A 260 -5.08 0.77 5.21
C SER A 260 -4.90 -0.03 6.51
N TYR A 261 -3.93 0.37 7.32
CA TYR A 261 -3.77 -0.15 8.68
C TYR A 261 -5.00 0.12 9.59
N LEU A 262 -5.85 1.07 9.21
CA LEU A 262 -7.10 1.41 9.92
C LEU A 262 -8.27 0.45 9.62
N SER A 263 -8.13 -0.40 8.61
CA SER A 263 -9.15 -1.39 8.25
C SER A 263 -8.88 -2.73 8.93
N PRO A 264 -9.90 -3.57 9.22
CA PRO A 264 -9.68 -4.91 9.75
C PRO A 264 -8.91 -5.81 8.75
N PRO A 265 -8.23 -6.88 9.18
CA PRO A 265 -7.67 -7.89 8.29
C PRO A 265 -8.76 -8.60 7.48
N ALA A 266 -8.45 -8.94 6.22
CA ALA A 266 -9.28 -9.77 5.35
C ALA A 266 -10.76 -9.34 5.18
N PRO A 267 -11.09 -8.04 5.03
CA PRO A 267 -12.46 -7.54 5.11
C PRO A 267 -13.34 -7.97 3.92
N MET A 268 -12.76 -8.53 2.85
CA MET A 268 -13.49 -8.97 1.65
C MET A 268 -13.79 -10.47 1.62
N VAL A 269 -13.32 -11.22 2.61
CA VAL A 269 -13.48 -12.68 2.61
C VAL A 269 -14.95 -13.10 2.66
N SER A 270 -15.79 -12.37 3.38
CA SER A 270 -17.24 -12.65 3.41
C SER A 270 -17.91 -12.54 2.05
N LEU A 271 -17.46 -11.63 1.19
CA LEU A 271 -17.96 -11.49 -0.19
C LEU A 271 -17.56 -12.70 -1.05
N ALA A 272 -16.29 -13.12 -0.95
CA ALA A 272 -15.80 -14.31 -1.65
C ALA A 272 -16.52 -15.58 -1.14
N GLU A 273 -16.73 -15.71 0.16
CA GLU A 273 -17.44 -16.81 0.78
C GLU A 273 -18.89 -16.91 0.28
N ALA A 274 -19.62 -15.79 0.18
CA ALA A 274 -20.98 -15.77 -0.32
C ALA A 274 -21.07 -16.26 -1.78
N ILE A 275 -20.16 -15.79 -2.65
CA ILE A 275 -20.08 -16.23 -4.05
C ILE A 275 -19.67 -17.71 -4.12
N LYS A 276 -18.69 -18.15 -3.31
CA LYS A 276 -18.26 -19.55 -3.26
C LYS A 276 -19.37 -20.49 -2.82
N LYS A 277 -20.17 -20.10 -1.85
CA LYS A 277 -21.36 -20.87 -1.41
C LYS A 277 -22.43 -20.99 -2.51
N ALA A 278 -22.62 -19.93 -3.28
CA ALA A 278 -23.59 -19.90 -4.37
C ALA A 278 -23.13 -20.68 -5.62
N LEU A 279 -21.80 -20.80 -5.83
CA LEU A 279 -21.17 -21.43 -6.98
C LEU A 279 -20.00 -22.35 -6.53
N PRO A 280 -20.29 -23.45 -5.80
CA PRO A 280 -19.25 -24.28 -5.17
C PRO A 280 -18.30 -24.96 -6.18
N GLN A 281 -18.74 -25.15 -7.43
CA GLN A 281 -17.96 -25.76 -8.50
C GLN A 281 -16.96 -24.81 -9.16
N VAL A 282 -17.07 -23.48 -8.94
CA VAL A 282 -16.21 -22.47 -9.55
C VAL A 282 -15.11 -22.08 -8.56
N PRO A 283 -13.83 -22.10 -8.95
CA PRO A 283 -12.76 -21.56 -8.12
C PRO A 283 -12.94 -20.08 -7.83
N VAL A 284 -12.74 -19.69 -6.57
CA VAL A 284 -12.85 -18.30 -6.12
C VAL A 284 -11.51 -17.84 -5.53
N ILE A 285 -11.02 -16.70 -6.00
CA ILE A 285 -9.86 -15.98 -5.46
C ILE A 285 -10.39 -14.86 -4.55
N THR A 286 -9.95 -14.83 -3.29
CA THR A 286 -10.23 -13.70 -2.38
C THR A 286 -9.02 -12.77 -2.28
N VAL A 287 -9.25 -11.47 -2.05
CA VAL A 287 -8.22 -10.43 -1.92
C VAL A 287 -8.62 -9.39 -0.86
N GLY A 288 -7.67 -8.65 -0.35
CA GLY A 288 -7.91 -7.49 0.52
C GLY A 288 -7.30 -7.65 1.91
N ARG A 289 -6.19 -6.93 2.16
CA ARG A 289 -5.46 -6.91 3.44
C ARG A 289 -5.20 -8.29 4.06
N ILE A 290 -4.84 -9.25 3.22
CA ILE A 290 -4.36 -10.57 3.64
C ILE A 290 -2.84 -10.54 3.45
N HIS A 291 -2.08 -10.44 4.55
CA HIS A 291 -0.61 -10.36 4.56
C HIS A 291 0.01 -11.45 5.41
N ASP A 292 -0.83 -12.18 6.16
CA ASP A 292 -0.43 -13.21 7.11
C ASP A 292 -0.68 -14.59 6.50
N PRO A 293 0.37 -15.42 6.26
CA PRO A 293 0.20 -16.75 5.72
C PRO A 293 -0.69 -17.68 6.57
N PRO A 294 -0.62 -17.68 7.91
CA PRO A 294 -1.57 -18.39 8.76
C PRO A 294 -3.03 -17.99 8.55
N LEU A 295 -3.32 -16.69 8.39
CA LEU A 295 -4.67 -16.22 8.06
C LEU A 295 -5.12 -16.73 6.69
N ALA A 296 -4.25 -16.69 5.69
CA ALA A 296 -4.54 -17.19 4.35
C ALA A 296 -4.84 -18.69 4.36
N ASP A 297 -4.03 -19.51 5.05
CA ASP A 297 -4.25 -20.94 5.18
C ASP A 297 -5.58 -21.25 5.89
N ARG A 298 -5.93 -20.49 6.93
CA ARG A 298 -7.21 -20.62 7.63
C ARG A 298 -8.41 -20.34 6.71
N ILE A 299 -8.37 -19.25 5.93
CA ILE A 299 -9.43 -18.91 4.95
C ILE A 299 -9.67 -20.07 3.98
N LEU A 300 -8.59 -20.67 3.48
CA LEU A 300 -8.66 -21.80 2.55
C LEU A 300 -9.18 -23.08 3.22
N ARG A 301 -8.74 -23.38 4.45
CA ARG A 301 -9.21 -24.56 5.21
C ARG A 301 -10.69 -24.47 5.59
N GLU A 302 -11.17 -23.26 5.86
CA GLU A 302 -12.58 -23.00 6.15
C GLU A 302 -13.46 -22.99 4.88
N GLY A 303 -12.87 -23.20 3.69
CA GLY A 303 -13.59 -23.27 2.43
C GLY A 303 -14.20 -21.94 1.97
N LYS A 304 -13.72 -20.81 2.50
CA LYS A 304 -14.23 -19.48 2.16
C LYS A 304 -13.76 -18.98 0.79
N ALA A 305 -12.66 -19.53 0.30
CA ALA A 305 -12.14 -19.31 -1.03
C ALA A 305 -11.24 -20.49 -1.45
N ASP A 306 -10.88 -20.59 -2.72
CA ASP A 306 -9.98 -21.60 -3.26
C ASP A 306 -8.54 -21.09 -3.39
N PHE A 307 -8.39 -19.76 -3.56
CA PHE A 307 -7.12 -19.06 -3.66
C PHE A 307 -7.13 -17.77 -2.83
N VAL A 308 -5.95 -17.36 -2.38
CA VAL A 308 -5.75 -16.09 -1.68
C VAL A 308 -4.79 -15.20 -2.45
N ALA A 309 -5.22 -14.00 -2.79
CA ALA A 309 -4.39 -13.02 -3.46
C ALA A 309 -3.72 -12.06 -2.46
N MET A 310 -2.37 -12.00 -2.50
CA MET A 310 -1.54 -11.20 -1.60
C MET A 310 -0.75 -10.13 -2.37
N GLY A 311 -1.40 -9.02 -2.79
CA GLY A 311 -0.71 -7.96 -3.53
C GLY A 311 0.36 -7.27 -2.71
N ARG A 312 -0.03 -6.42 -1.76
CA ARG A 312 0.90 -5.63 -0.95
C ARG A 312 1.79 -6.47 -0.02
N GLY A 313 1.36 -7.68 0.35
CA GLY A 313 2.21 -8.63 1.05
C GLY A 313 3.45 -8.99 0.24
N LEU A 314 3.27 -9.30 -1.05
CA LEU A 314 4.35 -9.62 -1.99
C LEU A 314 5.10 -8.38 -2.51
N LEU A 315 4.58 -7.15 -2.32
CA LEU A 315 5.38 -5.93 -2.48
C LEU A 315 6.35 -5.74 -1.32
N ALA A 316 5.86 -5.97 -0.11
CA ALA A 316 6.68 -5.84 1.10
C ALA A 316 7.77 -6.93 1.18
N ASP A 317 7.43 -8.17 0.78
CA ASP A 317 8.36 -9.30 0.73
C ASP A 317 8.02 -10.21 -0.46
N PRO A 318 8.74 -10.12 -1.57
CA PRO A 318 8.48 -10.99 -2.72
C PRO A 318 8.71 -12.48 -2.44
N TYR A 319 9.53 -12.81 -1.42
CA TYR A 319 9.83 -14.18 -1.00
C TYR A 319 8.95 -14.68 0.15
N LEU A 320 7.89 -13.94 0.50
CA LEU A 320 6.91 -14.35 1.53
C LEU A 320 6.43 -15.81 1.35
N PRO A 321 6.07 -16.29 0.13
CA PRO A 321 5.60 -17.66 -0.03
C PRO A 321 6.67 -18.70 0.31
N ASN A 322 7.91 -18.52 -0.18
CA ASN A 322 9.00 -19.44 0.10
C ASN A 322 9.34 -19.47 1.60
N LYS A 323 9.47 -18.30 2.24
CA LYS A 323 9.71 -18.19 3.68
C LYS A 323 8.60 -18.87 4.50
N ALA A 324 7.34 -18.66 4.11
CA ALA A 324 6.19 -19.27 4.78
C ALA A 324 6.19 -20.80 4.63
N ARG A 325 6.52 -21.33 3.44
CA ARG A 325 6.63 -22.77 3.19
C ARG A 325 7.75 -23.43 4.01
N GLU A 326 8.84 -22.68 4.22
CA GLU A 326 10.00 -23.11 5.02
C GLU A 326 9.79 -22.91 6.53
N GLY A 327 8.63 -22.42 6.98
CA GLY A 327 8.34 -22.17 8.39
C GLY A 327 8.98 -20.91 8.97
N ARG A 328 9.64 -20.09 8.15
CA ARG A 328 10.35 -18.86 8.53
C ARG A 328 9.40 -17.64 8.55
N LEU A 329 8.32 -17.73 9.35
CA LEU A 329 7.27 -16.70 9.39
C LEU A 329 7.76 -15.37 9.96
N ASP A 330 8.72 -15.39 10.86
CA ASP A 330 9.29 -14.19 11.48
C ASP A 330 10.27 -13.45 10.58
N ASP A 331 10.80 -14.13 9.53
CA ASP A 331 11.66 -13.52 8.53
C ASP A 331 10.87 -12.75 7.46
N ILE A 332 9.54 -12.88 7.43
CA ILE A 332 8.69 -12.24 6.44
C ILE A 332 8.54 -10.75 6.75
N ARG A 333 9.03 -9.89 5.87
CA ARG A 333 8.78 -8.44 5.93
C ARG A 333 7.33 -8.17 5.54
N ARG A 334 6.49 -7.82 6.53
CA ARG A 334 5.05 -7.69 6.30
C ARG A 334 4.64 -6.29 5.89
N CYS A 335 3.59 -6.22 5.06
CA CYS A 335 2.97 -4.96 4.70
C CYS A 335 2.28 -4.33 5.93
N ILE A 336 2.63 -3.09 6.25
CA ILE A 336 2.05 -2.32 7.34
C ILE A 336 0.78 -1.53 6.96
N GLY A 337 0.29 -1.65 5.73
CA GLY A 337 -0.93 -0.96 5.30
C GLY A 337 -0.82 0.57 5.18
N CYS A 338 0.38 1.12 5.01
CA CYS A 338 0.66 2.57 5.00
C CYS A 338 0.19 3.31 3.74
N TYR A 339 -0.22 2.63 2.70
CA TYR A 339 -0.71 3.21 1.44
C TYR A 339 0.32 3.89 0.54
N TRP A 340 1.59 3.93 0.87
CA TRP A 340 2.61 4.55 0.02
C TRP A 340 2.73 3.94 -1.38
N CYS A 341 2.46 2.64 -1.54
CA CYS A 341 2.46 1.96 -2.84
C CYS A 341 1.30 2.38 -3.77
N THR A 342 0.28 3.08 -3.26
CA THR A 342 -0.86 3.60 -4.03
C THR A 342 -0.91 5.12 -4.01
N ALA A 343 0.18 5.77 -3.57
CA ALA A 343 0.23 7.22 -3.42
C ALA A 343 0.08 7.91 -4.77
N ASP A 344 -0.93 8.78 -4.85
CA ASP A 344 -1.12 9.67 -5.99
C ASP A 344 0.00 10.73 -6.05
N ALA A 345 0.18 11.34 -7.23
CA ALA A 345 1.22 12.33 -7.50
C ALA A 345 1.31 13.49 -6.49
N GLY A 346 0.22 13.80 -5.78
CA GLY A 346 0.20 14.86 -4.77
C GLY A 346 0.70 14.48 -3.38
N SER A 347 0.96 13.20 -3.11
CA SER A 347 1.34 12.69 -1.79
C SER A 347 2.79 12.24 -1.68
N ARG A 348 3.52 12.13 -2.79
CA ARG A 348 4.94 11.76 -2.84
C ARG A 348 5.70 12.58 -3.89
N ASP A 349 7.01 12.59 -3.79
CA ASP A 349 7.90 13.13 -4.83
C ASP A 349 7.93 12.15 -6.02
N ILE A 350 7.07 12.41 -7.02
CA ILE A 350 6.96 11.58 -8.22
C ILE A 350 8.18 11.70 -9.15
N VAL A 351 8.98 12.74 -9.01
CA VAL A 351 10.23 12.88 -9.78
C VAL A 351 11.26 11.90 -9.25
N LYS A 352 11.36 11.79 -7.92
CA LYS A 352 12.29 10.87 -7.26
C LYS A 352 11.78 9.43 -7.21
N TYR A 353 10.47 9.23 -7.11
CA TYR A 353 9.80 7.93 -6.98
C TYR A 353 8.61 7.83 -7.94
N PRO A 354 8.83 7.78 -9.26
CA PRO A 354 7.77 7.88 -10.27
C PRO A 354 6.91 6.63 -10.42
N GLY A 355 7.45 5.47 -10.05
CA GLY A 355 6.77 4.18 -10.19
C GLY A 355 6.30 3.60 -8.86
N LEU A 356 5.90 2.34 -8.89
CA LEU A 356 5.51 1.58 -7.71
C LEU A 356 6.64 1.49 -6.69
N CYS A 357 6.39 1.87 -5.44
CA CYS A 357 7.33 1.76 -4.33
C CYS A 357 6.66 1.23 -3.06
N CYS A 358 7.46 0.78 -2.10
CA CYS A 358 6.96 0.27 -0.83
C CYS A 358 7.72 0.91 0.34
N CYS A 359 6.99 1.38 1.35
CA CYS A 359 7.58 2.00 2.54
C CYS A 359 8.57 1.07 3.27
N VAL A 360 8.20 -0.20 3.40
CA VAL A 360 9.00 -1.18 4.14
C VAL A 360 9.99 -1.97 3.27
N ASN A 361 9.90 -1.85 1.95
CA ASN A 361 10.78 -2.56 1.01
C ASN A 361 11.36 -1.60 -0.04
N PRO A 362 12.50 -0.98 0.21
CA PRO A 362 13.14 -0.06 -0.74
C PRO A 362 13.57 -0.70 -2.06
N SER A 363 13.74 -2.05 -2.11
CA SER A 363 14.21 -2.75 -3.31
C SER A 363 13.35 -2.49 -4.56
N LEU A 364 12.06 -2.19 -4.39
CA LEU A 364 11.18 -1.84 -5.51
C LEU A 364 11.63 -0.60 -6.28
N SER A 365 12.17 0.43 -5.59
CA SER A 365 12.70 1.62 -6.24
C SER A 365 13.97 1.31 -7.06
N PHE A 366 14.75 0.33 -6.62
CA PHE A 366 15.96 -0.12 -7.33
C PHE A 366 15.60 -0.91 -8.58
N ILE A 367 14.54 -1.74 -8.53
CA ILE A 367 14.00 -2.42 -9.72
C ILE A 367 13.61 -1.38 -10.77
N TRP A 368 12.88 -0.33 -10.36
CA TRP A 368 12.48 0.73 -11.28
C TRP A 368 13.69 1.44 -11.91
N ARG A 369 14.76 1.68 -11.15
CA ARG A 369 16.01 2.28 -11.65
C ARG A 369 16.86 1.32 -12.49
N GLY A 370 16.53 0.03 -12.52
CA GLY A 370 17.35 -1.02 -13.14
C GLY A 370 18.65 -1.27 -12.38
N GLU A 371 18.69 -0.98 -11.09
CA GLU A 371 19.86 -1.08 -10.22
C GLU A 371 19.75 -2.32 -9.30
N PRO A 372 20.87 -2.98 -8.96
CA PRO A 372 20.88 -4.03 -7.97
C PRO A 372 20.62 -3.49 -6.56
N TYR A 373 19.90 -4.24 -5.73
CA TYR A 373 19.67 -3.89 -4.33
C TYR A 373 20.33 -4.93 -3.40
N PRO A 374 20.99 -4.51 -2.33
CA PRO A 374 21.28 -3.13 -1.89
C PRO A 374 22.48 -2.45 -2.58
N GLY A 375 22.85 -2.88 -3.73
CA GLY A 375 24.02 -2.49 -4.49
C GLY A 375 24.95 -3.67 -4.72
N ARG A 376 26.04 -3.44 -5.46
CA ARG A 376 27.10 -4.44 -5.64
C ARG A 376 27.97 -4.56 -4.40
N VAL A 377 28.64 -5.67 -4.21
CA VAL A 377 29.66 -5.83 -3.17
C VAL A 377 30.70 -4.71 -3.31
N ALA A 378 31.05 -4.07 -2.20
CA ALA A 378 31.98 -2.95 -2.18
C ALA A 378 33.37 -3.41 -2.61
N SER A 379 33.97 -2.71 -3.58
CA SER A 379 35.34 -2.97 -4.03
C SER A 379 36.39 -2.66 -2.97
N LYS A 380 36.07 -1.72 -2.06
CA LYS A 380 36.91 -1.32 -0.92
C LYS A 380 36.04 -1.32 0.34
N PRO A 381 36.03 -2.42 1.12
CA PRO A 381 35.33 -2.45 2.40
C PRO A 381 35.82 -1.35 3.36
N LYS A 382 34.85 -0.66 3.99
CA LYS A 382 35.11 0.41 4.96
C LYS A 382 34.68 -0.04 6.37
N LYS A 383 35.28 0.55 7.40
CA LYS A 383 34.78 0.50 8.77
C LYS A 383 33.73 1.59 8.94
N VAL A 384 32.46 1.20 9.08
CA VAL A 384 31.33 2.12 9.14
C VAL A 384 30.73 2.13 10.54
N MET A 385 30.55 3.33 11.09
CA MET A 385 29.83 3.57 12.33
C MET A 385 28.46 4.16 12.01
N VAL A 386 27.38 3.47 12.39
CA VAL A 386 25.99 3.96 12.27
C VAL A 386 25.53 4.41 13.65
N ILE A 387 25.03 5.65 13.75
CA ILE A 387 24.61 6.29 14.99
C ILE A 387 23.09 6.49 14.97
N GLY A 388 22.38 5.75 15.84
CA GLY A 388 20.92 5.71 15.93
C GLY A 388 20.32 4.40 15.40
N GLY A 389 19.59 3.71 16.27
CA GLY A 389 18.97 2.41 16.02
C GLY A 389 17.50 2.50 15.59
N GLY A 390 17.09 3.60 14.94
CA GLY A 390 15.77 3.73 14.30
C GLY A 390 15.68 2.91 13.01
N LEU A 391 14.55 3.00 12.29
CA LEU A 391 14.32 2.24 11.06
C LEU A 391 15.41 2.49 10.02
N ALA A 392 15.75 3.76 9.77
CA ALA A 392 16.80 4.15 8.80
C ALA A 392 18.18 3.61 9.20
N GLY A 393 18.57 3.75 10.49
CA GLY A 393 19.83 3.25 10.97
C GLY A 393 19.98 1.75 10.88
N MET A 394 18.91 0.99 11.18
CA MET A 394 18.91 -0.47 11.03
C MET A 394 18.99 -0.89 9.55
N GLU A 395 18.21 -0.25 8.66
CA GLU A 395 18.22 -0.59 7.24
C GLU A 395 19.57 -0.29 6.60
N VAL A 396 20.16 0.91 6.82
CA VAL A 396 21.47 1.27 6.26
C VAL A 396 22.58 0.37 6.81
N ALA A 397 22.54 0.02 8.11
CA ALA A 397 23.55 -0.85 8.72
C ALA A 397 23.53 -2.25 8.11
N LYS A 398 22.34 -2.84 7.96
CA LYS A 398 22.13 -4.14 7.30
C LYS A 398 22.64 -4.10 5.85
N ASP A 399 22.24 -3.10 5.08
CA ASP A 399 22.55 -3.02 3.66
C ASP A 399 24.05 -2.83 3.39
N LEU A 400 24.71 -1.99 4.19
CA LEU A 400 26.16 -1.80 4.13
C LEU A 400 26.93 -3.08 4.50
N ALA A 401 26.45 -3.81 5.52
CA ALA A 401 27.06 -5.08 5.91
C ALA A 401 26.91 -6.15 4.82
N VAL A 402 25.73 -6.24 4.18
CA VAL A 402 25.48 -7.14 3.03
C VAL A 402 26.43 -6.80 1.86
N ARG A 403 26.80 -5.53 1.68
CA ARG A 403 27.78 -5.09 0.68
C ARG A 403 29.25 -5.34 1.05
N GLY A 404 29.49 -5.88 2.25
CA GLY A 404 30.82 -6.30 2.71
C GLY A 404 31.57 -5.27 3.58
N HIS A 405 30.92 -4.17 4.01
CA HIS A 405 31.50 -3.24 4.97
C HIS A 405 31.50 -3.81 6.39
N GLN A 406 32.46 -3.37 7.22
CA GLN A 406 32.49 -3.67 8.66
C GLN A 406 31.62 -2.67 9.41
N VAL A 407 30.41 -3.07 9.83
CA VAL A 407 29.43 -2.14 10.38
C VAL A 407 29.22 -2.34 11.87
N SER A 408 29.25 -1.21 12.61
CA SER A 408 28.84 -1.13 14.02
C SER A 408 27.72 -0.12 14.16
N LEU A 409 26.60 -0.55 14.77
CA LEU A 409 25.43 0.27 15.05
C LEU A 409 25.37 0.62 16.53
N TYR A 410 25.25 1.90 16.84
CA TYR A 410 25.18 2.42 18.20
C TYR A 410 23.82 3.04 18.48
N GLU A 411 23.21 2.66 19.60
CA GLU A 411 21.91 3.17 20.07
C GLU A 411 22.00 3.57 21.55
N ARG A 412 21.57 4.81 21.85
CA ARG A 412 21.61 5.35 23.22
C ARG A 412 20.63 4.68 24.17
N SER A 413 19.50 4.22 23.65
CA SER A 413 18.47 3.54 24.43
C SER A 413 18.79 2.05 24.66
N ASN A 414 17.96 1.38 25.43
CA ASN A 414 18.08 -0.06 25.71
C ASN A 414 17.44 -0.94 24.63
N ARG A 415 16.84 -0.33 23.58
CA ARG A 415 16.13 -1.06 22.50
C ARG A 415 16.24 -0.33 21.17
N LEU A 416 16.19 -1.11 20.09
CA LEU A 416 16.09 -0.59 18.74
C LEU A 416 14.66 -0.16 18.39
N GLY A 417 14.49 0.60 17.30
CA GLY A 417 13.20 1.02 16.76
C GLY A 417 13.00 2.55 16.74
N GLY A 418 13.69 3.29 17.61
CA GLY A 418 13.59 4.76 17.67
C GLY A 418 12.15 5.24 17.82
N GLN A 419 11.77 6.29 17.09
CA GLN A 419 10.42 6.87 17.11
C GLN A 419 9.31 5.90 16.66
N TRP A 420 9.64 4.83 15.95
CA TRP A 420 8.65 3.84 15.55
C TRP A 420 8.00 3.13 16.75
N ASN A 421 8.74 2.97 17.84
CA ASN A 421 8.23 2.41 19.10
C ASN A 421 7.08 3.24 19.70
N ILE A 422 7.01 4.53 19.36
CA ILE A 422 5.95 5.45 19.76
C ILE A 422 4.80 5.40 18.74
N ALA A 423 5.15 5.34 17.46
CA ALA A 423 4.17 5.28 16.36
C ALA A 423 3.29 4.01 16.39
N GLU A 424 3.75 2.93 17.04
CA GLU A 424 3.02 1.64 17.12
C GLU A 424 2.07 1.52 18.33
N VAL A 425 1.96 2.54 19.17
CA VAL A 425 1.25 2.44 20.46
C VAL A 425 -0.25 2.20 20.32
N GLN A 426 -0.89 2.71 19.25
CA GLN A 426 -2.33 2.55 19.02
C GLN A 426 -2.68 1.09 18.69
N ASP A 427 -3.80 0.58 19.25
CA ASP A 427 -4.19 -0.83 19.12
C ASP A 427 -4.43 -1.25 17.67
N TYR A 428 -5.06 -0.40 16.86
CA TYR A 428 -5.27 -0.66 15.43
C TYR A 428 -3.97 -0.79 14.61
N LYS A 429 -2.85 -0.23 15.10
CA LYS A 429 -1.53 -0.38 14.47
C LYS A 429 -0.85 -1.67 14.88
N LYS A 430 -1.11 -2.16 16.10
CA LYS A 430 -0.62 -3.47 16.55
C LYS A 430 -1.17 -4.58 15.66
N ASP A 431 -2.47 -4.51 15.34
CA ASP A 431 -3.12 -5.44 14.39
C ASP A 431 -2.65 -5.25 12.94
N ALA A 432 -2.05 -4.11 12.62
CA ALA A 432 -1.53 -3.78 11.29
C ALA A 432 -0.05 -4.09 11.09
N GLU A 433 0.55 -4.92 11.94
CA GLU A 433 1.94 -5.39 11.85
C GLU A 433 3.02 -4.32 12.12
N PHE A 434 2.63 -3.14 12.65
CA PHE A 434 3.59 -2.08 12.99
C PHE A 434 4.69 -2.55 13.97
N PRO A 435 4.38 -3.27 15.06
CA PRO A 435 5.39 -3.73 16.02
C PRO A 435 6.37 -4.76 15.45
N ARG A 436 6.03 -5.39 14.33
CA ARG A 436 6.90 -6.40 13.71
C ARG A 436 8.04 -5.78 12.90
N LEU A 437 7.83 -4.60 12.31
CA LEU A 437 8.83 -3.98 11.44
C LEU A 437 10.19 -3.74 12.16
N PRO A 438 10.26 -3.05 13.31
CA PRO A 438 11.54 -2.87 14.00
C PRO A 438 12.13 -4.18 14.49
N LYS A 439 11.32 -5.17 14.89
CA LYS A 439 11.79 -6.50 15.31
C LYS A 439 12.44 -7.25 14.15
N GLN A 440 11.85 -7.19 12.96
CA GLN A 440 12.39 -7.83 11.75
C GLN A 440 13.69 -7.17 11.29
N LEU A 441 13.76 -5.83 11.30
CA LEU A 441 14.99 -5.11 10.98
C LEU A 441 16.09 -5.45 11.98
N ALA A 442 15.79 -5.46 13.28
CA ALA A 442 16.74 -5.83 14.33
C ALA A 442 17.24 -7.27 14.16
N ALA A 443 16.34 -8.23 13.89
CA ALA A 443 16.69 -9.64 13.67
C ALA A 443 17.60 -9.85 12.45
N ALA A 444 17.52 -8.98 11.44
CA ALA A 444 18.35 -9.06 10.24
C ALA A 444 19.79 -8.54 10.44
N LEU A 445 20.08 -7.81 11.51
CA LEU A 445 21.40 -7.18 11.73
C LEU A 445 22.49 -8.21 12.02
N ALA A 446 22.27 -9.12 12.97
CA ALA A 446 23.28 -10.10 13.36
C ALA A 446 23.63 -11.09 12.24
N PRO A 447 22.66 -11.65 11.48
CA PRO A 447 22.97 -12.48 10.32
C PRO A 447 23.74 -11.73 9.21
N ALA A 448 23.53 -10.41 9.08
CA ALA A 448 24.29 -9.57 8.15
C ALA A 448 25.71 -9.25 8.65
N GLY A 449 26.05 -9.56 9.91
CA GLY A 449 27.35 -9.27 10.50
C GLY A 449 27.48 -7.91 11.18
N VAL A 450 26.37 -7.21 11.44
CA VAL A 450 26.35 -5.92 12.13
C VAL A 450 26.58 -6.10 13.63
N LYS A 451 27.53 -5.36 14.19
CA LYS A 451 27.75 -5.28 15.64
C LYS A 451 26.85 -4.21 16.25
N VAL A 452 25.95 -4.59 17.16
CA VAL A 452 24.98 -3.69 17.80
C VAL A 452 25.43 -3.34 19.22
N HIS A 453 25.48 -2.04 19.52
CA HIS A 453 25.84 -1.48 20.82
C HIS A 453 24.66 -0.67 21.38
N LEU A 454 23.88 -1.29 22.26
CA LEU A 454 22.78 -0.63 22.99
C LEU A 454 23.31 0.14 24.21
N LYS A 455 22.49 1.05 24.76
CA LYS A 455 22.81 1.90 25.92
C LYS A 455 24.15 2.65 25.73
N THR A 456 24.44 3.02 24.48
CA THR A 456 25.72 3.63 24.11
C THR A 456 25.46 4.91 23.36
N GLU A 457 25.60 6.03 24.03
CA GLU A 457 25.57 7.34 23.42
C GLU A 457 26.90 7.61 22.71
N VAL A 458 26.82 7.98 21.45
CA VAL A 458 28.02 8.30 20.67
C VAL A 458 28.42 9.76 20.90
N THR A 459 29.63 9.94 21.33
CA THR A 459 30.29 11.25 21.48
C THR A 459 31.45 11.36 20.50
N ARG A 460 31.93 12.57 20.20
CA ARG A 460 33.12 12.79 19.41
C ARG A 460 34.30 11.94 19.90
N ARG A 461 34.53 11.86 21.22
CA ARG A 461 35.61 11.05 21.82
C ARG A 461 35.48 9.55 21.48
N LEU A 462 34.28 9.02 21.42
CA LEU A 462 34.05 7.64 21.03
C LEU A 462 34.39 7.42 19.55
N VAL A 463 34.02 8.34 18.67
CA VAL A 463 34.37 8.30 17.24
C VAL A 463 35.89 8.37 17.02
N GLU A 464 36.57 9.27 17.70
CA GLU A 464 38.04 9.39 17.65
C GLU A 464 38.75 8.11 18.12
N ARG A 465 38.21 7.42 19.12
CA ARG A 465 38.71 6.13 19.61
C ARG A 465 38.51 5.01 18.61
N GLU A 466 37.31 4.89 18.06
CA GLU A 466 36.90 3.82 17.14
C GLU A 466 37.51 3.98 15.74
N ARG A 467 37.82 5.19 15.32
CA ARG A 467 38.43 5.56 14.01
C ARG A 467 37.68 4.91 12.83
N PRO A 468 36.36 5.17 12.63
CA PRO A 468 35.68 4.70 11.45
C PRO A 468 36.13 5.45 10.19
N ASP A 469 36.07 4.79 9.03
CA ASP A 469 36.29 5.44 7.72
C ASP A 469 35.08 6.31 7.35
N THR A 470 33.89 5.88 7.75
CA THR A 470 32.61 6.55 7.45
C THR A 470 31.69 6.53 8.68
N VAL A 471 31.03 7.64 8.93
CA VAL A 471 29.96 7.76 9.95
C VAL A 471 28.63 8.06 9.27
N ILE A 472 27.61 7.30 9.64
CA ILE A 472 26.20 7.55 9.26
C ILE A 472 25.45 8.06 10.49
N VAL A 473 24.99 9.30 10.45
CA VAL A 473 24.19 9.92 11.51
C VAL A 473 22.72 9.74 11.18
N ALA A 474 22.05 8.86 11.93
CA ALA A 474 20.62 8.53 11.84
C ALA A 474 19.93 8.74 13.21
N THR A 475 20.33 9.79 13.92
CA THR A 475 19.92 10.14 15.29
C THR A 475 18.46 10.57 15.40
N GLY A 476 17.79 10.80 14.27
CA GLY A 476 16.38 11.16 14.24
C GLY A 476 16.13 12.64 14.53
N ALA A 477 15.00 12.93 15.19
CA ALA A 477 14.57 14.28 15.49
C ALA A 477 13.90 14.36 16.86
N ALA A 478 13.96 15.53 17.48
CA ALA A 478 13.29 15.84 18.73
C ALA A 478 12.00 16.65 18.50
N PRO A 479 10.98 16.53 19.37
CA PRO A 479 9.77 17.35 19.29
C PRO A 479 10.09 18.84 19.32
N LEU A 480 9.36 19.62 18.50
CA LEU A 480 9.51 21.06 18.44
C LEU A 480 8.71 21.70 19.58
N LEU A 481 9.33 22.62 20.33
CA LEU A 481 8.61 23.56 21.17
C LEU A 481 8.25 24.79 20.31
N PRO A 482 6.95 25.06 20.10
CA PRO A 482 6.54 26.19 19.27
C PRO A 482 6.76 27.53 19.98
N ASP A 483 6.96 28.58 19.21
CA ASP A 483 6.97 29.96 19.70
C ASP A 483 5.51 30.45 19.87
N ILE A 484 4.86 29.89 20.90
CA ILE A 484 3.48 30.28 21.34
C ILE A 484 3.60 30.68 22.81
N PRO A 485 3.17 31.89 23.20
CA PRO A 485 3.15 32.29 24.60
C PRO A 485 2.47 31.25 25.49
N GLY A 486 3.15 30.80 26.55
CA GLY A 486 2.67 29.76 27.46
C GLY A 486 2.93 28.31 27.04
N ALA A 487 3.68 28.05 25.97
CA ALA A 487 4.04 26.69 25.54
C ALA A 487 4.92 25.92 26.56
N ASP A 488 5.51 26.61 27.52
CA ASP A 488 6.33 26.11 28.62
C ASP A 488 5.59 25.91 29.94
N LEU A 489 4.28 26.16 29.99
CA LEU A 489 3.47 25.98 31.18
C LEU A 489 3.39 24.52 31.63
N PRO A 490 3.26 24.22 32.95
CA PRO A 490 3.33 22.86 33.48
C PRO A 490 2.28 21.86 32.96
N HIS A 491 1.13 22.33 32.47
CA HIS A 491 0.05 21.52 31.91
C HIS A 491 0.19 21.33 30.38
N VAL A 492 1.27 21.84 29.79
CA VAL A 492 1.62 21.66 28.38
C VAL A 492 2.61 20.51 28.26
N VAL A 493 2.26 19.49 27.49
CA VAL A 493 3.07 18.27 27.34
C VAL A 493 3.28 17.95 25.85
N GLN A 494 4.33 17.20 25.55
CA GLN A 494 4.56 16.75 24.17
C GLN A 494 3.70 15.51 23.84
N ALA A 495 3.26 15.40 22.59
CA ALA A 495 2.50 14.24 22.12
C ALA A 495 3.24 12.92 22.32
N VAL A 496 4.57 12.94 22.18
CA VAL A 496 5.42 11.76 22.40
C VAL A 496 5.33 11.26 23.83
N ASP A 497 5.37 12.15 24.83
CA ASP A 497 5.32 11.80 26.25
C ASP A 497 3.95 11.23 26.64
N VAL A 498 2.87 11.77 26.02
CA VAL A 498 1.51 11.24 26.19
C VAL A 498 1.38 9.84 25.61
N LEU A 499 1.92 9.60 24.42
CA LEU A 499 1.87 8.29 23.75
C LEU A 499 2.74 7.25 24.47
N GLU A 500 3.87 7.64 25.06
CA GLU A 500 4.71 6.78 25.90
C GLU A 500 4.10 6.54 27.29
N GLY A 501 3.08 7.31 27.69
CA GLY A 501 2.47 7.21 29.01
C GLY A 501 3.30 7.83 30.13
N THR A 502 4.27 8.67 29.79
CA THR A 502 5.15 9.37 30.75
C THR A 502 4.58 10.71 31.22
N ALA A 503 3.65 11.31 30.43
CA ALA A 503 2.95 12.53 30.80
C ALA A 503 1.45 12.28 30.98
N PRO A 504 0.87 12.59 32.16
CA PRO A 504 -0.57 12.52 32.39
C PRO A 504 -1.30 13.69 31.71
N THR A 505 -2.56 13.48 31.36
CA THR A 505 -3.47 14.53 30.86
C THR A 505 -4.75 14.57 31.68
N GLY A 506 -5.37 15.75 31.80
CA GLY A 506 -6.66 15.94 32.44
C GLY A 506 -7.85 15.41 31.61
N ASP A 507 -9.07 15.80 32.03
CA ASP A 507 -10.31 15.35 31.40
C ASP A 507 -10.67 16.14 30.13
N THR A 508 -10.21 17.37 30.01
CA THR A 508 -10.36 18.24 28.83
C THR A 508 -8.98 18.52 28.22
N VAL A 509 -8.78 18.13 26.98
CA VAL A 509 -7.46 18.18 26.34
C VAL A 509 -7.53 18.89 25.00
N ALA A 510 -6.66 19.89 24.80
CA ALA A 510 -6.40 20.47 23.48
C ALA A 510 -5.16 19.84 22.85
N VAL A 511 -5.29 19.22 21.69
CA VAL A 511 -4.18 18.72 20.89
C VAL A 511 -3.89 19.73 19.79
N LEU A 512 -2.65 20.24 19.75
CA LEU A 512 -2.21 21.24 18.78
C LEU A 512 -1.39 20.59 17.68
N GLY A 513 -1.93 20.52 16.46
CA GLY A 513 -1.25 20.00 15.27
C GLY A 513 -2.10 19.06 14.44
N GLY A 514 -2.17 19.29 13.13
CA GLY A 514 -3.09 18.62 12.19
C GLY A 514 -2.46 17.61 11.25
N ARG A 515 -1.21 17.14 11.50
CA ARG A 515 -0.56 16.06 10.74
C ARG A 515 -0.71 14.72 11.47
N TYR A 516 -0.03 13.66 10.98
CA TYR A 516 -0.16 12.29 11.53
C TYR A 516 -0.14 12.24 13.06
N VAL A 517 0.89 12.80 13.68
CA VAL A 517 1.08 12.71 15.13
C VAL A 517 -0.10 13.33 15.89
N GLY A 518 -0.56 14.53 15.48
CA GLY A 518 -1.68 15.19 16.15
C GLY A 518 -3.01 14.45 15.99
N LEU A 519 -3.34 14.01 14.77
CA LEU A 519 -4.55 13.23 14.50
C LEU A 519 -4.57 11.91 15.30
N GLU A 520 -3.46 11.21 15.31
CA GLU A 520 -3.33 9.93 16.00
C GLU A 520 -3.29 10.09 17.52
N THR A 521 -2.67 11.17 18.04
CA THR A 521 -2.69 11.47 19.49
C THR A 521 -4.09 11.84 19.96
N ALA A 522 -4.82 12.65 19.17
CA ALA A 522 -6.21 12.99 19.50
C ALA A 522 -7.11 11.74 19.51
N LEU A 523 -6.96 10.85 18.53
CA LEU A 523 -7.69 9.58 18.49
C LEU A 523 -7.32 8.68 19.67
N HIS A 524 -6.03 8.55 19.99
CA HIS A 524 -5.54 7.78 21.12
C HIS A 524 -6.13 8.26 22.46
N LEU A 525 -6.19 9.57 22.68
CA LEU A 525 -6.77 10.14 23.89
C LEU A 525 -8.28 9.91 23.97
N ALA A 526 -8.99 10.03 22.86
CA ALA A 526 -10.44 9.83 22.80
C ALA A 526 -10.83 8.34 23.03
N GLU A 527 -10.08 7.39 22.47
CA GLU A 527 -10.36 5.95 22.59
C GLU A 527 -10.02 5.39 23.99
N ARG A 528 -9.08 5.98 24.72
CA ARG A 528 -8.61 5.48 26.03
C ARG A 528 -9.28 6.07 27.26
N GLY A 529 -10.26 6.93 27.11
CA GLY A 529 -10.94 7.48 28.26
C GLY A 529 -12.13 8.38 27.92
N LYS A 530 -12.91 8.74 28.92
CA LYS A 530 -14.03 9.70 28.82
C LYS A 530 -13.53 11.16 28.75
N ARG A 531 -12.52 11.41 27.90
CA ARG A 531 -11.91 12.74 27.76
C ARG A 531 -12.61 13.54 26.68
N ARG A 532 -12.79 14.84 26.91
CA ARG A 532 -13.12 15.79 25.86
C ARG A 532 -11.85 16.18 25.13
N VAL A 533 -11.72 15.77 23.88
CA VAL A 533 -10.54 16.04 23.07
C VAL A 533 -10.88 17.06 21.99
N TYR A 534 -10.11 18.12 21.93
CA TYR A 534 -10.19 19.18 20.94
C TYR A 534 -8.93 19.16 20.10
N LEU A 535 -9.06 19.08 18.79
CA LEU A 535 -7.92 19.10 17.85
C LEU A 535 -7.91 20.42 17.10
N LEU A 536 -6.94 21.29 17.42
CA LEU A 536 -6.77 22.60 16.81
C LEU A 536 -5.61 22.59 15.83
N THR A 537 -5.82 23.14 14.63
CA THR A 537 -4.79 23.15 13.60
C THR A 537 -4.68 24.52 12.92
N ARG A 538 -3.44 24.93 12.66
CA ARG A 538 -3.15 26.19 11.94
C ARG A 538 -3.59 26.17 10.48
N SER A 539 -3.83 24.99 9.92
CA SER A 539 -4.20 24.81 8.51
C SER A 539 -5.15 23.62 8.38
N LYS A 540 -5.60 23.31 7.17
CA LYS A 540 -6.46 22.15 6.89
C LYS A 540 -5.92 20.87 7.50
N LEU A 541 -6.81 20.07 8.10
CA LEU A 541 -6.51 18.78 8.69
C LEU A 541 -5.84 17.83 7.69
N GLY A 542 -4.84 17.07 8.16
CA GLY A 542 -4.22 16.02 7.37
C GLY A 542 -3.40 16.51 6.17
N ARG A 543 -2.77 17.68 6.27
CA ARG A 543 -1.87 18.18 5.23
C ARG A 543 -0.70 17.21 5.04
N GLY A 544 -0.47 16.77 3.80
CA GLY A 544 0.59 15.83 3.44
C GLY A 544 0.25 14.35 3.71
N LEU A 545 -0.97 14.04 4.17
CA LEU A 545 -1.45 12.67 4.26
C LEU A 545 -2.04 12.21 2.92
N HIS A 546 -1.91 10.91 2.65
CA HIS A 546 -2.63 10.28 1.55
C HIS A 546 -4.15 10.55 1.67
N PRO A 547 -4.86 10.97 0.60
CA PRO A 547 -6.28 11.37 0.68
C PRO A 547 -7.19 10.34 1.37
N HIS A 548 -6.96 9.05 1.08
CA HIS A 548 -7.71 7.96 1.71
C HIS A 548 -7.47 7.90 3.24
N LEU A 549 -6.21 7.95 3.69
CA LEU A 549 -5.88 7.94 5.11
C LEU A 549 -6.44 9.16 5.84
N LYS A 550 -6.35 10.32 5.20
CA LYS A 550 -6.92 11.56 5.72
C LYS A 550 -8.42 11.43 5.96
N LYS A 551 -9.16 10.87 4.99
CA LYS A 551 -10.61 10.67 5.12
C LYS A 551 -10.92 9.70 6.27
N VAL A 552 -10.30 8.53 6.28
CA VAL A 552 -10.57 7.49 7.29
C VAL A 552 -10.21 7.97 8.70
N LEU A 553 -9.09 8.66 8.88
CA LEU A 553 -8.70 9.23 10.17
C LEU A 553 -9.69 10.31 10.62
N LYS A 554 -10.12 11.19 9.71
CA LYS A 554 -11.12 12.22 10.03
C LYS A 554 -12.44 11.59 10.47
N ASP A 555 -12.93 10.58 9.74
CA ASP A 555 -14.17 9.89 10.08
C ASP A 555 -14.06 9.23 11.47
N LYS A 556 -12.95 8.53 11.75
CA LYS A 556 -12.70 7.93 13.08
C LYS A 556 -12.62 8.96 14.22
N LEU A 557 -11.99 10.10 14.00
CA LEU A 557 -11.93 11.18 14.99
C LEU A 557 -13.33 11.68 15.34
N ILE A 558 -14.20 11.88 14.33
CA ILE A 558 -15.57 12.31 14.52
C ILE A 558 -16.38 11.23 15.26
N GLU A 559 -16.27 9.97 14.85
CA GLU A 559 -16.93 8.82 15.49
C GLU A 559 -16.49 8.65 16.96
N SER A 560 -15.22 8.96 17.28
CA SER A 560 -14.69 8.93 18.64
C SER A 560 -15.00 10.19 19.47
N GLY A 561 -15.79 11.13 18.93
CA GLY A 561 -16.22 12.33 19.64
C GLY A 561 -15.16 13.42 19.77
N VAL A 562 -14.14 13.44 18.90
CA VAL A 562 -13.13 14.51 18.89
C VAL A 562 -13.70 15.75 18.21
N TYR A 563 -13.57 16.89 18.87
CA TYR A 563 -13.95 18.20 18.32
C TYR A 563 -12.85 18.74 17.42
N LEU A 564 -13.15 18.99 16.15
CA LEU A 564 -12.18 19.38 15.14
C LEU A 564 -12.26 20.89 14.86
N PHE A 565 -11.14 21.58 15.00
CA PHE A 565 -10.96 23.00 14.70
C PHE A 565 -9.87 23.16 13.62
N PRO A 566 -10.21 22.95 12.33
CA PRO A 566 -9.29 23.23 11.23
C PRO A 566 -9.14 24.73 11.03
N ASP A 567 -8.00 25.15 10.47
CA ASP A 567 -7.69 26.55 10.17
C ASP A 567 -7.84 27.49 11.39
N SER A 568 -7.63 26.97 12.60
CA SER A 568 -7.80 27.63 13.90
C SER A 568 -6.48 27.69 14.67
N PRO A 569 -5.56 28.61 14.32
CA PRO A 569 -4.26 28.73 14.97
C PRO A 569 -4.39 29.15 16.43
N VAL A 570 -3.75 28.42 17.33
CA VAL A 570 -3.59 28.83 18.72
C VAL A 570 -2.57 29.97 18.80
N VAL A 571 -2.94 31.05 19.44
CA VAL A 571 -2.12 32.26 19.57
C VAL A 571 -1.52 32.41 20.97
N GLU A 572 -2.13 31.82 22.00
CA GLU A 572 -1.67 31.87 23.38
C GLU A 572 -2.17 30.66 24.16
N ILE A 573 -1.35 30.10 25.01
CA ILE A 573 -1.70 29.07 25.99
C ILE A 573 -1.75 29.73 27.37
N LEU A 574 -2.89 29.57 28.07
CA LEU A 574 -3.15 30.11 29.37
C LEU A 574 -3.24 28.97 30.42
N ARG A 575 -3.12 29.27 31.70
CA ARG A 575 -3.19 28.27 32.78
C ARG A 575 -4.47 27.42 32.79
N ASN A 576 -5.56 27.94 32.24
CA ASN A 576 -6.89 27.31 32.24
C ASN A 576 -7.45 27.07 30.83
N GLY A 577 -6.63 27.17 29.79
CA GLY A 577 -7.10 26.94 28.42
C GLY A 577 -6.21 27.50 27.33
N VAL A 578 -6.75 27.61 26.13
CA VAL A 578 -6.06 28.15 24.96
C VAL A 578 -6.88 29.27 24.32
N ARG A 579 -6.22 30.32 23.84
CA ARG A 579 -6.78 31.33 22.95
C ARG A 579 -6.40 31.02 21.52
N PHE A 580 -7.35 31.02 20.62
CA PHE A 580 -7.16 30.70 19.23
C PHE A 580 -7.99 31.61 18.31
N LEU A 581 -7.65 31.65 17.04
CA LEU A 581 -8.44 32.34 16.01
C LEU A 581 -9.39 31.32 15.34
N ASP A 582 -10.66 31.72 15.19
CA ASP A 582 -11.68 30.97 14.47
C ASP A 582 -12.48 31.99 13.64
N ASP A 583 -12.43 31.87 12.30
CA ASP A 583 -13.01 32.86 11.38
C ASP A 583 -12.61 34.32 11.72
N ASP A 584 -11.30 34.53 11.94
CA ASP A 584 -10.70 35.83 12.31
C ASP A 584 -11.14 36.41 13.66
N GLU A 585 -11.90 35.66 14.46
CA GLU A 585 -12.29 36.04 15.82
C GLU A 585 -11.44 35.32 16.88
N TYR A 586 -11.04 36.06 17.92
CA TYR A 586 -10.38 35.43 19.07
C TYR A 586 -11.41 34.69 19.93
N ARG A 587 -11.19 33.39 20.10
CA ARG A 587 -11.98 32.53 20.98
C ARG A 587 -11.12 31.94 22.09
N PHE A 588 -11.76 31.65 23.21
CA PHE A 588 -11.15 30.97 24.35
C PHE A 588 -11.76 29.59 24.53
N LEU A 589 -10.91 28.57 24.65
CA LEU A 589 -11.30 27.20 24.92
C LEU A 589 -10.71 26.76 26.27
N PRO A 590 -11.56 26.53 27.30
CA PRO A 590 -11.08 26.01 28.58
C PRO A 590 -10.66 24.55 28.45
N VAL A 591 -9.42 24.24 28.90
CA VAL A 591 -8.86 22.86 28.90
C VAL A 591 -7.92 22.65 30.09
N ASP A 592 -7.85 21.42 30.57
CA ASP A 592 -6.98 21.03 31.68
C ASP A 592 -5.54 20.75 31.21
N SER A 593 -5.39 20.34 29.96
CA SER A 593 -4.07 20.00 29.38
C SER A 593 -3.98 20.42 27.93
N VAL A 594 -2.77 20.77 27.51
CA VAL A 594 -2.42 21.06 26.12
C VAL A 594 -1.35 20.09 25.65
N VAL A 595 -1.60 19.42 24.53
CA VAL A 595 -0.68 18.44 23.94
C VAL A 595 -0.10 18.99 22.65
N LEU A 596 1.21 19.15 22.60
CA LEU A 596 1.92 19.69 21.44
C LEU A 596 2.28 18.56 20.46
N ALA A 597 1.74 18.63 19.24
CA ALA A 597 2.05 17.76 18.11
C ALA A 597 2.47 18.62 16.90
N MET A 598 3.32 19.63 17.14
CA MET A 598 3.59 20.71 16.20
C MET A 598 4.82 20.50 15.32
N GLY A 599 5.33 19.27 15.25
CA GLY A 599 6.45 18.88 14.40
C GLY A 599 7.71 18.53 15.17
N TYR A 600 8.80 18.36 14.41
CA TYR A 600 10.08 17.90 14.95
C TYR A 600 11.21 18.75 14.39
N ARG A 601 12.32 18.82 15.15
CA ARG A 601 13.59 19.43 14.77
C ARG A 601 14.63 18.32 14.63
N SER A 602 15.43 18.38 13.57
CA SER A 602 16.55 17.46 13.35
C SER A 602 17.55 17.46 14.50
N GLU A 603 18.09 16.29 14.82
CA GLU A 603 19.15 16.09 15.81
C GLU A 603 20.46 15.76 15.06
N ASP A 604 21.10 16.80 14.51
CA ASP A 604 22.33 16.72 13.69
C ASP A 604 23.59 17.30 14.36
N SER A 605 23.49 17.76 15.61
CA SER A 605 24.57 18.45 16.33
C SER A 605 25.88 17.65 16.29
N LEU A 606 25.83 16.34 16.53
CA LEU A 606 27.00 15.48 16.48
C LEU A 606 27.67 15.46 15.09
N ALA A 607 26.90 15.52 14.02
CA ALA A 607 27.45 15.56 12.66
C ALA A 607 28.28 16.82 12.44
N GLN A 608 27.88 17.95 13.02
CA GLN A 608 28.66 19.21 12.95
C GLN A 608 29.97 19.09 13.71
N GLU A 609 29.96 18.43 14.89
CA GLU A 609 31.17 18.19 15.70
C GLU A 609 32.17 17.24 15.05
N LEU A 610 31.67 16.34 14.15
CA LEU A 610 32.50 15.34 13.46
C LEU A 610 33.14 15.86 12.17
N LYS A 611 32.83 17.06 11.73
CA LYS A 611 33.46 17.68 10.55
C LYS A 611 34.97 17.78 10.75
N GLY A 612 35.72 17.17 9.82
CA GLY A 612 37.20 17.13 9.90
C GLY A 612 37.78 16.10 10.88
N VAL A 613 36.92 15.36 11.62
CA VAL A 613 37.32 14.26 12.51
C VAL A 613 37.33 12.93 11.79
N VAL A 614 36.34 12.71 10.92
CA VAL A 614 36.15 11.50 10.12
C VAL A 614 36.24 11.86 8.65
N PRO A 615 36.86 11.00 7.80
CA PRO A 615 36.96 11.26 6.36
C PRO A 615 35.62 11.51 5.69
N GLU A 616 34.54 10.77 6.12
CA GLU A 616 33.25 10.81 5.46
C GLU A 616 32.14 10.75 6.51
N VAL A 617 31.23 11.75 6.50
CA VAL A 617 30.04 11.82 7.39
C VAL A 617 28.79 12.05 6.57
N HIS A 618 27.80 11.19 6.73
CA HIS A 618 26.49 11.30 6.11
C HIS A 618 25.41 11.47 7.17
N VAL A 619 24.49 12.42 6.95
CA VAL A 619 23.32 12.62 7.80
C VAL A 619 22.08 12.19 7.00
N ILE A 620 21.29 11.28 7.55
CA ILE A 620 20.17 10.69 6.84
C ILE A 620 18.86 10.77 7.63
N ALA A 621 17.76 10.63 6.93
CA ALA A 621 16.41 10.57 7.48
C ALA A 621 16.07 11.82 8.32
N ASP A 622 15.39 11.64 9.44
CA ASP A 622 14.94 12.75 10.27
C ASP A 622 16.07 13.53 10.94
N ALA A 623 17.27 12.96 11.01
CA ALA A 623 18.47 13.70 11.45
C ALA A 623 18.86 14.77 10.43
N SER A 624 18.57 14.58 9.14
CA SER A 624 18.74 15.58 8.09
C SER A 624 17.53 16.50 7.97
N THR A 625 16.35 15.93 7.81
CA THR A 625 15.10 16.66 7.68
C THR A 625 13.93 15.76 8.12
N PRO A 626 13.16 16.14 9.17
CA PRO A 626 12.05 15.34 9.65
C PRO A 626 10.97 15.14 8.58
N ARG A 627 10.68 13.87 8.23
CA ARG A 627 9.69 13.47 7.24
C ARG A 627 8.93 12.23 7.71
N ASP A 628 8.81 11.22 6.89
CA ASP A 628 8.11 9.99 7.22
C ASP A 628 9.02 8.75 7.02
N ALA A 629 8.50 7.60 7.48
CA ALA A 629 9.25 6.34 7.42
C ALA A 629 9.58 5.89 6.00
N PHE A 630 8.75 6.24 5.00
CA PHE A 630 9.05 5.93 3.60
C PHE A 630 10.35 6.59 3.18
N ILE A 631 10.47 7.90 3.38
CA ILE A 631 11.67 8.66 3.02
C ILE A 631 12.87 8.15 3.82
N ALA A 632 12.69 7.90 5.13
CA ALA A 632 13.77 7.41 5.99
C ALA A 632 14.35 6.07 5.50
N MET A 633 13.50 5.12 5.12
CA MET A 633 13.92 3.81 4.60
C MET A 633 14.59 3.92 3.23
N HIS A 634 14.07 4.78 2.35
CA HIS A 634 14.62 4.95 1.00
C HIS A 634 15.95 5.72 1.00
N GLU A 635 16.11 6.74 1.84
CA GLU A 635 17.41 7.42 2.00
C GLU A 635 18.48 6.48 2.58
N ALA A 636 18.10 5.64 3.54
CA ALA A 636 19.01 4.63 4.08
C ALA A 636 19.52 3.67 2.99
N ALA A 637 18.61 3.18 2.14
CA ALA A 637 18.94 2.30 1.01
C ALA A 637 19.79 3.02 -0.05
N ASP A 638 19.46 4.27 -0.38
CA ASP A 638 20.18 5.08 -1.36
C ASP A 638 21.63 5.34 -0.91
N ILE A 639 21.87 5.69 0.34
CA ILE A 639 23.22 5.86 0.89
C ILE A 639 23.96 4.54 0.90
N ALA A 640 23.31 3.46 1.35
CA ALA A 640 23.94 2.15 1.36
C ALA A 640 24.38 1.73 -0.04
N SER A 641 23.62 2.01 -1.08
CA SER A 641 23.94 1.59 -2.45
C SER A 641 25.15 2.32 -3.06
N ARG A 642 25.48 3.52 -2.57
CA ARG A 642 26.56 4.38 -3.11
C ARG A 642 27.90 4.20 -2.42
N LEU A 643 27.91 3.81 -1.14
CA LEU A 643 29.12 3.59 -0.35
C LEU A 643 29.83 2.29 -0.71
#